data_a3b4ea0a2e263e3b339610ce576dbac5
#
_entry.id   a3b4ea0a2e263e3b339610ce576dbac5
#
_cell.length_a   1.000
_cell.length_b   1.000
_cell.length_c   1.000
_cell.angle_alpha   90.00
_cell.angle_beta   90.00
_cell.angle_gamma   90.00
#
_symmetry.space_group_name_H-M   'P 1'
#
loop_
_entity.id
_entity.type
_entity.pdbx_description
1 polymer ?
#
loop_
_entity_poly.entity_id
_entity_poly.type
_entity_poly.pdbx_seq_one_letter_code
_entity_poly.pdbx_strand_id
1 'polypeptide(L)'
;MQNLYASGPGATPPGVGISPRGTYFSPYTHKVPTLFSILRPMAKKAKKSPAKSRRQPSRKKKPSAQRRRWFSWSFIAKVGLVCLVLGAAGMAYLDALVRERFDSHAWQLPARVYARPVELYEGRVLSRDDMLKLLDLMRYRRDARASTPGSFAVQGNSLLIHTRGFNDSDGGEQSERIRLSLSGGQIRSLEAGGDRLARLEPLQIGSIHPQHAEDRVLVPLDKVPPLLVDMLIATEDRSFYDHHGISLRGLSRAMLANIKAGGLVQGGSTLTQQLVKNFWLSSDRTLSRKLMEMPMALLLELHYSKDQILEAYLNEVYLGQDGARAIHGMGLGAQFLFGRPLEELEPHQLATLVALLKGPSWYDPRRRPERAMERRNTVLKVARDEGALSSADYDTFSARPLEVVPRGASALYAFPAFIDLVRRQLARDYPPEVLSDEGLHIHSTLDVLAQLASEGALKEHLDHRDPKQVKKLNGAVVVVAPAQGDVLALVSNRDSRQAGFNRALDAQRPMGSLAKPAVILSAVEQPETYSLASLVEDGPIQVKLPNGSVWAPQNFDKKAKGAMPMVDVLALSRNQATARLGLDVGLDKVADTMKTLGVTRNIPLYPSILLGSLELTPFEVAMMYQPLATGGFSTRLRSIPDVLDKDGKPLARYPVSTDEVVEAGPAFLTQWAMQQVVEEGTARAARAALPSDLKVAGKTGTSDDFRDAWFAGFSANHLAVVWVGRDDNKNAGITGSSGALPVWANLMGKLPQRSLSQNPPPSVEWVWMNEDGRRVSAEGCGNARRYPMLAASIPEDSDGCGTVKQTGKGIKGWFKGLFD
;
A
#
# COMPACT_ATOMS: atom_id res chain seq x y z
N MET A 1 32.85 -48.58 16.62
CA MET A 1 33.53 -48.65 17.93
C MET A 1 32.98 -47.49 18.71
N GLN A 2 31.91 -47.69 19.47
CA GLN A 2 31.91 -47.96 20.94
C GLN A 2 32.35 -46.72 21.69
N ASN A 3 31.50 -46.07 22.39
CA ASN A 3 30.80 -46.26 23.68
C ASN A 3 31.28 -45.19 24.66
N LEU A 4 30.41 -44.54 25.32
CA LEU A 4 29.64 -44.67 26.60
C LEU A 4 30.06 -43.57 27.59
N TYR A 5 29.26 -42.90 28.29
CA TYR A 5 28.42 -42.97 29.49
C TYR A 5 28.05 -41.54 29.92
N ALA A 6 26.85 -41.16 30.10
CA ALA A 6 25.85 -41.41 31.12
C ALA A 6 26.07 -40.60 32.41
N SER A 7 25.13 -39.75 32.79
CA SER A 7 24.31 -39.75 33.99
C SER A 7 23.67 -38.37 34.29
N GLY A 8 22.36 -38.32 34.42
CA GLY A 8 21.60 -37.23 35.01
C GLY A 8 21.60 -37.32 36.57
N PRO A 9 20.68 -36.77 37.37
CA PRO A 9 19.38 -36.14 37.02
C PRO A 9 19.08 -34.85 37.85
N GLY A 10 17.96 -34.19 37.56
CA GLY A 10 17.24 -33.56 38.67
C GLY A 10 16.72 -32.14 38.45
N ALA A 11 15.40 -32.08 38.47
CA ALA A 11 14.50 -31.05 38.94
C ALA A 11 13.69 -30.25 37.92
N THR A 12 12.50 -30.70 37.68
CA THR A 12 11.36 -29.92 37.16
C THR A 12 10.73 -29.11 38.30
N PRO A 13 10.28 -27.89 38.04
CA PRO A 13 9.17 -27.26 38.77
C PRO A 13 7.86 -27.30 37.94
N PRO A 14 6.69 -27.13 38.60
CA PRO A 14 5.41 -27.67 38.17
C PRO A 14 4.70 -26.82 37.11
N GLY A 15 3.91 -27.51 36.34
CA GLY A 15 3.11 -26.94 35.26
C GLY A 15 1.99 -26.00 35.75
N VAL A 16 1.84 -24.90 35.03
CA VAL A 16 0.63 -24.08 35.07
C VAL A 16 -0.05 -24.28 33.73
N GLY A 17 -1.21 -24.95 33.77
CA GLY A 17 -2.07 -25.13 32.64
C GLY A 17 -2.69 -23.81 32.19
N ILE A 18 -2.45 -23.42 30.95
CA ILE A 18 -3.13 -22.30 30.31
C ILE A 18 -4.19 -22.84 29.36
N SER A 19 -5.44 -22.62 29.74
CA SER A 19 -6.62 -22.81 28.91
C SER A 19 -6.72 -21.67 27.88
N PRO A 20 -7.00 -21.94 26.59
CA PRO A 20 -7.12 -20.90 25.57
C PRO A 20 -8.57 -20.36 25.55
N ARG A 21 -8.82 -19.27 26.27
CA ARG A 21 -9.96 -18.38 25.98
C ARG A 21 -9.43 -16.96 25.85
N GLY A 22 -9.03 -16.61 24.64
CA GLY A 22 -8.69 -15.26 24.25
C GLY A 22 -9.95 -14.41 24.13
N THR A 23 -10.18 -13.53 25.09
CA THR A 23 -11.08 -12.39 24.96
C THR A 23 -10.28 -11.24 24.41
N TYR A 24 -10.54 -10.87 23.14
CA TYR A 24 -9.99 -9.66 22.52
C TYR A 24 -10.61 -8.42 23.18
N PHE A 25 -9.79 -7.62 23.84
CA PHE A 25 -10.13 -6.28 24.27
C PHE A 25 -10.11 -5.33 23.06
N SER A 26 -11.26 -4.73 22.75
CA SER A 26 -11.38 -3.55 21.91
C SER A 26 -11.10 -2.31 22.76
N PRO A 27 -10.17 -1.39 22.40
CA PRO A 27 -9.76 -0.30 23.26
C PRO A 27 -10.62 0.97 23.19
N TYR A 28 -11.79 0.99 22.58
CA TYR A 28 -12.60 2.20 22.50
C TYR A 28 -14.08 1.96 22.76
N THR A 29 -14.43 1.94 24.06
CA THR A 29 -15.77 2.28 24.50
C THR A 29 -15.65 3.30 25.61
N HIS A 30 -15.77 4.59 25.28
CA HIS A 30 -16.14 5.58 26.28
C HIS A 30 -17.55 5.24 26.75
N LYS A 31 -17.62 4.61 27.90
CA LYS A 31 -18.87 4.37 28.61
C LYS A 31 -19.44 5.73 29.03
N VAL A 32 -20.58 6.08 28.49
CA VAL A 32 -21.46 7.08 29.05
C VAL A 32 -21.72 6.69 30.53
N PRO A 33 -21.42 7.53 31.52
CA PRO A 33 -21.71 7.19 32.90
C PRO A 33 -23.22 7.08 33.07
N THR A 34 -23.69 5.86 33.34
CA THR A 34 -25.09 5.65 33.69
C THR A 34 -25.36 6.26 35.07
N LEU A 35 -26.26 7.21 35.11
CA LEU A 35 -26.74 7.94 36.34
C LEU A 35 -27.32 7.01 37.41
N PHE A 36 -27.30 5.71 37.22
CA PHE A 36 -27.92 4.68 38.10
C PHE A 36 -26.95 4.01 39.09
N SER A 37 -25.67 4.39 39.13
CA SER A 37 -24.69 3.73 40.02
C SER A 37 -24.61 4.30 41.44
N ILE A 38 -25.43 5.28 41.83
CA ILE A 38 -25.35 5.94 43.16
C ILE A 38 -26.30 5.36 44.21
N LEU A 39 -27.15 4.42 43.90
CA LEU A 39 -28.04 3.76 44.86
C LEU A 39 -27.79 2.26 45.00
N ARG A 40 -26.69 1.87 45.63
CA ARG A 40 -26.56 0.53 46.23
C ARG A 40 -26.83 0.63 47.74
N PRO A 41 -27.84 -0.04 48.31
CA PRO A 41 -27.98 -0.20 49.75
C PRO A 41 -26.99 -1.28 50.27
N MET A 42 -26.31 -0.89 51.35
CA MET A 42 -25.44 -1.83 52.10
C MET A 42 -26.23 -3.00 52.68
N ALA A 43 -26.00 -4.20 52.20
CA ALA A 43 -26.47 -5.45 52.84
C ALA A 43 -25.48 -5.89 53.92
N LYS A 44 -25.81 -5.80 55.17
CA LYS A 44 -25.08 -6.37 56.32
C LYS A 44 -25.22 -7.89 56.33
N LYS A 45 -24.09 -8.59 56.48
CA LYS A 45 -24.01 -10.03 56.76
C LYS A 45 -24.74 -10.43 58.04
N ALA A 46 -25.63 -11.42 57.91
CA ALA A 46 -26.23 -12.13 59.08
C ALA A 46 -25.45 -13.43 59.38
N LYS A 47 -25.02 -13.60 60.62
CA LYS A 47 -24.49 -14.83 61.21
C LYS A 47 -25.61 -15.68 61.78
N LYS A 48 -25.43 -17.01 61.64
CA LYS A 48 -26.32 -18.09 62.09
C LYS A 48 -26.28 -18.34 63.61
N SER A 49 -27.52 -18.59 64.20
CA SER A 49 -27.94 -19.65 65.11
C SER A 49 -27.48 -19.67 66.56
N PRO A 50 -28.12 -20.34 67.54
CA PRO A 50 -29.31 -21.18 67.48
C PRO A 50 -30.32 -21.08 68.69
N ALA A 51 -31.51 -21.57 68.48
CA ALA A 51 -32.40 -22.45 69.36
C ALA A 51 -32.88 -22.09 70.77
N LYS A 52 -34.21 -22.23 70.90
CA LYS A 52 -35.09 -22.74 72.04
C LYS A 52 -35.34 -21.85 73.26
N SER A 53 -36.61 -21.37 73.38
CA SER A 53 -37.52 -22.03 74.28
C SER A 53 -38.93 -21.41 74.35
N ARG A 54 -39.90 -22.29 74.58
CA ARG A 54 -41.34 -22.06 74.78
C ARG A 54 -41.63 -21.12 75.95
N ARG A 55 -42.58 -20.18 75.74
CA ARG A 55 -43.65 -19.92 76.76
C ARG A 55 -44.82 -19.13 76.12
N GLN A 56 -46.00 -19.62 76.52
CA GLN A 56 -47.35 -19.14 76.08
C GLN A 56 -47.82 -17.90 76.90
N PRO A 57 -49.05 -17.41 76.70
CA PRO A 57 -49.37 -16.13 76.16
C PRO A 57 -49.92 -15.16 77.25
N SER A 58 -49.83 -13.84 76.88
CA SER A 58 -50.71 -12.89 77.57
C SER A 58 -51.37 -11.95 76.57
N ARG A 59 -52.71 -11.95 76.69
CA ARG A 59 -53.64 -11.02 76.07
C ARG A 59 -53.23 -9.53 76.36
N LYS A 60 -53.00 -8.70 75.26
CA LYS A 60 -53.21 -7.30 75.38
C LYS A 60 -53.65 -6.65 74.05
N LYS A 61 -54.79 -6.03 74.10
CA LYS A 61 -55.40 -4.89 73.44
C LYS A 61 -54.89 -4.48 72.05
N LYS A 62 -55.78 -4.47 71.08
CA LYS A 62 -55.66 -3.82 69.74
C LYS A 62 -55.39 -2.33 69.91
N PRO A 63 -54.37 -1.79 69.19
CA PRO A 63 -54.27 -0.37 68.92
C PRO A 63 -54.97 -0.07 67.58
N SER A 64 -55.73 1.02 67.58
CA SER A 64 -56.47 1.60 66.45
C SER A 64 -55.49 1.84 65.25
N ALA A 65 -55.90 1.37 64.09
CA ALA A 65 -55.25 1.66 62.84
C ALA A 65 -55.33 3.16 62.50
N GLN A 66 -54.28 3.93 62.86
CA GLN A 66 -54.05 5.22 62.24
C GLN A 66 -53.48 4.93 60.87
N ARG A 67 -54.32 5.10 59.82
CA ARG A 67 -53.88 5.21 58.45
C ARG A 67 -52.92 6.42 58.28
N ARG A 68 -51.63 6.19 58.37
CA ARG A 68 -50.64 7.18 57.95
C ARG A 68 -50.85 7.43 56.45
N ARG A 69 -51.53 8.57 56.13
CA ARG A 69 -51.50 9.19 54.81
C ARG A 69 -50.09 9.65 54.55
N TRP A 70 -49.26 8.80 53.93
CA TRP A 70 -47.84 9.08 53.58
C TRP A 70 -47.68 9.84 52.29
N PHE A 71 -48.76 10.25 51.63
CA PHE A 71 -48.71 11.07 50.41
C PHE A 71 -49.52 12.34 50.57
N SER A 72 -48.86 13.41 51.08
CA SER A 72 -49.42 14.74 50.93
C SER A 72 -49.27 15.16 49.48
N TRP A 73 -50.24 15.87 48.93
CA TRP A 73 -50.18 16.44 47.57
C TRP A 73 -48.93 17.30 47.41
N SER A 74 -48.41 17.96 48.44
CA SER A 74 -47.17 18.74 48.45
C SER A 74 -45.94 17.87 48.27
N PHE A 75 -45.91 16.64 48.80
CA PHE A 75 -44.79 15.70 48.58
C PHE A 75 -44.78 15.19 47.14
N ILE A 76 -45.92 14.82 46.60
CA ILE A 76 -46.05 14.40 45.17
C ILE A 76 -45.65 15.54 44.25
N ALA A 77 -46.07 16.79 44.52
CA ALA A 77 -45.68 17.95 43.75
C ALA A 77 -44.19 18.25 43.82
N LYS A 78 -43.55 18.13 45.00
CA LYS A 78 -42.07 18.29 45.13
C LYS A 78 -41.30 17.22 44.40
N VAL A 79 -41.70 15.93 44.48
CA VAL A 79 -41.09 14.84 43.76
C VAL A 79 -41.29 15.01 42.25
N GLY A 80 -42.51 15.43 41.82
CA GLY A 80 -42.79 15.77 40.44
C GLY A 80 -41.92 16.90 39.91
N LEU A 81 -41.71 17.96 40.70
CA LEU A 81 -40.83 19.08 40.36
C LEU A 81 -39.36 18.61 40.22
N VAL A 82 -38.86 17.81 41.18
CA VAL A 82 -37.49 17.23 41.10
C VAL A 82 -37.32 16.35 39.87
N CYS A 83 -38.31 15.49 39.56
CA CYS A 83 -38.28 14.68 38.35
C CYS A 83 -38.30 15.51 37.06
N LEU A 84 -39.06 16.61 37.08
CA LEU A 84 -39.15 17.54 35.94
C LEU A 84 -37.81 18.26 35.73
N VAL A 85 -37.17 18.76 36.81
CA VAL A 85 -35.86 19.40 36.74
C VAL A 85 -34.79 18.44 36.30
N LEU A 86 -34.76 17.20 36.82
CA LEU A 86 -33.83 16.17 36.40
C LEU A 86 -34.09 15.74 34.94
N GLY A 87 -35.36 15.65 34.54
CA GLY A 87 -35.72 15.38 33.13
C GLY A 87 -35.28 16.48 32.19
N ALA A 88 -35.47 17.75 32.56
CA ALA A 88 -35.03 18.90 31.78
C ALA A 88 -33.49 18.97 31.68
N ALA A 89 -32.77 18.70 32.76
CA ALA A 89 -31.30 18.65 32.75
C ALA A 89 -30.80 17.49 31.91
N GLY A 90 -31.47 16.32 31.97
CA GLY A 90 -31.16 15.17 31.11
C GLY A 90 -31.41 15.47 29.62
N MET A 91 -32.49 16.16 29.29
CA MET A 91 -32.77 16.57 27.92
C MET A 91 -31.74 17.58 27.40
N ALA A 92 -31.37 18.57 28.23
CA ALA A 92 -30.33 19.55 27.86
C ALA A 92 -28.98 18.89 27.65
N TYR A 93 -28.63 17.86 28.44
CA TYR A 93 -27.42 17.08 28.26
C TYR A 93 -27.47 16.27 26.94
N LEU A 94 -28.60 15.61 26.66
CA LEU A 94 -28.76 14.87 25.39
C LEU A 94 -28.76 15.81 24.19
N ASP A 95 -29.32 17.00 24.31
CA ASP A 95 -29.30 18.01 23.26
C ASP A 95 -27.88 18.45 22.92
N ALA A 96 -27.08 18.78 23.94
CA ALA A 96 -25.68 19.13 23.76
C ALA A 96 -24.89 17.98 23.10
N LEU A 97 -25.11 16.74 23.54
CA LEU A 97 -24.45 15.54 23.00
C LEU A 97 -24.85 15.29 21.54
N VAL A 98 -26.11 15.49 21.17
CA VAL A 98 -26.62 15.31 19.82
C VAL A 98 -25.96 16.32 18.89
N ARG A 99 -25.94 17.59 19.25
CA ARG A 99 -25.35 18.65 18.42
C ARG A 99 -23.84 18.51 18.28
N GLU A 100 -23.13 18.39 19.40
CA GLU A 100 -21.67 18.26 19.38
C GLU A 100 -21.20 17.11 18.43
N ARG A 101 -21.84 15.95 18.51
CA ARG A 101 -21.40 14.80 17.73
C ARG A 101 -21.90 14.82 16.28
N PHE A 102 -23.08 15.37 16.02
CA PHE A 102 -23.60 15.48 14.66
C PHE A 102 -22.81 16.51 13.87
N ASP A 103 -22.55 17.70 14.43
CA ASP A 103 -21.79 18.76 13.78
C ASP A 103 -20.32 18.36 13.56
N SER A 104 -19.72 17.65 14.53
CA SER A 104 -18.32 17.24 14.43
C SER A 104 -18.06 16.04 13.51
N HIS A 105 -19.05 15.17 13.27
CA HIS A 105 -18.85 13.89 12.54
C HIS A 105 -19.53 13.84 11.17
N ALA A 106 -20.64 14.56 10.97
CA ALA A 106 -21.43 14.45 9.74
C ALA A 106 -20.72 15.07 8.53
N TRP A 107 -19.74 15.94 8.73
CA TRP A 107 -19.19 16.80 7.68
C TRP A 107 -17.68 16.69 7.47
N GLN A 108 -16.98 15.81 8.20
CA GLN A 108 -15.56 15.59 7.98
C GLN A 108 -15.35 14.82 6.67
N LEU A 109 -14.99 15.53 5.61
CA LEU A 109 -14.64 14.94 4.33
C LEU A 109 -13.25 14.28 4.43
N PRO A 110 -13.13 12.96 4.21
CA PRO A 110 -11.82 12.31 4.23
C PRO A 110 -10.95 12.81 3.08
N ALA A 111 -9.65 12.88 3.31
CA ALA A 111 -8.70 13.08 2.25
C ALA A 111 -8.72 11.85 1.29
N ARG A 112 -8.91 12.09 0.01
CA ARG A 112 -8.92 11.06 -1.03
C ARG A 112 -7.55 10.97 -1.69
N VAL A 113 -7.04 9.76 -1.85
CA VAL A 113 -5.74 9.51 -2.49
C VAL A 113 -5.95 8.96 -3.90
N TYR A 114 -5.32 9.60 -4.86
CA TYR A 114 -5.39 9.23 -6.27
C TYR A 114 -4.03 8.79 -6.79
N ALA A 115 -3.99 7.78 -7.67
CA ALA A 115 -2.84 7.50 -8.51
C ALA A 115 -2.66 8.61 -9.57
N ARG A 116 -1.51 8.64 -10.23
CA ARG A 116 -1.34 9.53 -11.39
C ARG A 116 -2.26 9.10 -12.55
N PRO A 117 -2.69 10.03 -13.42
CA PRO A 117 -3.41 9.68 -14.65
C PRO A 117 -2.64 8.67 -15.49
N VAL A 118 -3.35 7.76 -16.16
CA VAL A 118 -2.69 6.78 -17.03
C VAL A 118 -2.56 7.36 -18.43
N GLU A 119 -1.34 7.66 -18.84
CA GLU A 119 -1.03 8.17 -20.16
C GLU A 119 -1.03 7.03 -21.20
N LEU A 120 -1.67 7.25 -22.33
CA LEU A 120 -1.72 6.34 -23.47
C LEU A 120 -1.16 7.07 -24.69
N TYR A 121 -0.13 6.50 -25.32
CA TYR A 121 0.53 7.05 -26.50
C TYR A 121 1.09 5.93 -27.39
N GLU A 122 1.33 6.25 -28.65
CA GLU A 122 1.90 5.30 -29.60
C GLU A 122 3.32 4.89 -29.19
N GLY A 123 3.59 3.59 -29.25
CA GLY A 123 4.87 3.00 -28.80
C GLY A 123 4.94 2.67 -27.33
N ARG A 124 3.95 3.05 -26.48
CA ARG A 124 3.93 2.66 -25.08
C ARG A 124 3.90 1.13 -24.96
N VAL A 125 4.82 0.57 -24.16
CA VAL A 125 4.82 -0.86 -23.81
C VAL A 125 3.58 -1.14 -22.96
N LEU A 126 2.62 -1.83 -23.55
CA LEU A 126 1.35 -2.20 -22.90
C LEU A 126 0.73 -3.36 -23.66
N SER A 127 0.62 -4.51 -23.02
CA SER A 127 -0.06 -5.65 -23.61
C SER A 127 -1.58 -5.46 -23.56
N ARG A 128 -2.28 -6.18 -24.44
CA ARG A 128 -3.75 -6.18 -24.43
C ARG A 128 -4.30 -6.67 -23.07
N ASP A 129 -3.71 -7.71 -22.53
CA ASP A 129 -4.15 -8.29 -21.26
C ASP A 129 -3.93 -7.32 -20.09
N ASP A 130 -2.82 -6.58 -20.09
CA ASP A 130 -2.56 -5.58 -19.05
C ASP A 130 -3.49 -4.37 -19.20
N MET A 131 -3.81 -3.96 -20.42
CA MET A 131 -4.84 -2.93 -20.66
C MET A 131 -6.23 -3.39 -20.18
N LEU A 132 -6.62 -4.63 -20.44
CA LEU A 132 -7.89 -5.16 -19.94
C LEU A 132 -7.90 -5.27 -18.40
N LYS A 133 -6.78 -5.67 -17.78
CA LYS A 133 -6.65 -5.66 -16.31
C LYS A 133 -6.77 -4.25 -15.73
N LEU A 134 -6.16 -3.26 -16.40
CA LEU A 134 -6.27 -1.86 -16.01
C LEU A 134 -7.73 -1.38 -16.08
N LEU A 135 -8.42 -1.59 -17.20
CA LEU A 135 -9.82 -1.23 -17.38
C LEU A 135 -10.73 -1.93 -16.36
N ASP A 136 -10.45 -3.21 -16.04
CA ASP A 136 -11.17 -3.94 -15.01
C ASP A 136 -10.90 -3.36 -13.60
N LEU A 137 -9.66 -3.00 -13.29
CA LEU A 137 -9.30 -2.33 -12.04
C LEU A 137 -9.99 -0.96 -11.91
N MET A 138 -10.03 -0.18 -13.01
CA MET A 138 -10.72 1.10 -13.10
C MET A 138 -12.24 0.97 -13.25
N ARG A 139 -12.75 -0.29 -13.28
CA ARG A 139 -14.18 -0.60 -13.38
C ARG A 139 -14.87 -0.03 -14.63
N TYR A 140 -14.16 -0.02 -15.73
CA TYR A 140 -14.80 0.25 -17.01
C TYR A 140 -15.78 -0.87 -17.36
N ARG A 141 -16.97 -0.49 -17.84
CA ARG A 141 -18.02 -1.42 -18.22
C ARG A 141 -17.81 -1.88 -19.67
N ARG A 142 -17.91 -3.18 -19.91
CA ARG A 142 -17.89 -3.71 -21.26
C ARG A 142 -19.21 -3.39 -21.97
N ASP A 143 -19.14 -2.58 -23.02
CA ASP A 143 -20.27 -2.16 -23.84
C ASP A 143 -19.85 -2.20 -25.31
N ALA A 144 -20.61 -2.91 -26.17
CA ALA A 144 -20.26 -3.11 -27.57
C ALA A 144 -20.06 -1.81 -28.38
N ARG A 145 -20.62 -0.69 -27.94
CA ARG A 145 -20.53 0.63 -28.58
C ARG A 145 -19.70 1.64 -27.78
N ALA A 146 -19.24 1.29 -26.58
CA ALA A 146 -18.65 2.24 -25.64
C ALA A 146 -19.47 3.54 -25.56
N SER A 147 -20.76 3.42 -25.29
CA SER A 147 -21.74 4.50 -25.46
C SER A 147 -21.71 5.55 -24.37
N THR A 148 -21.27 5.19 -23.17
CA THR A 148 -21.22 6.04 -21.97
C THR A 148 -19.82 6.17 -21.41
N PRO A 149 -19.46 7.29 -20.74
CA PRO A 149 -18.20 7.39 -20.02
C PRO A 149 -17.98 6.21 -19.07
N GLY A 150 -16.72 5.74 -18.94
CA GLY A 150 -16.40 4.55 -18.14
C GLY A 150 -16.81 3.24 -18.79
N SER A 151 -16.95 3.19 -20.14
CA SER A 151 -17.23 1.95 -20.88
C SER A 151 -16.21 1.68 -21.99
N PHE A 152 -16.09 0.41 -22.40
CA PHE A 152 -15.19 0.00 -23.48
C PHE A 152 -15.74 -1.15 -24.32
N ALA A 153 -15.31 -1.21 -25.58
CA ALA A 153 -15.58 -2.31 -26.50
C ALA A 153 -14.27 -2.97 -26.95
N VAL A 154 -14.30 -4.28 -27.18
CA VAL A 154 -13.17 -5.05 -27.70
C VAL A 154 -13.48 -5.48 -29.14
N GLN A 155 -12.67 -5.09 -30.09
CA GLN A 155 -12.80 -5.37 -31.51
C GLN A 155 -11.49 -6.00 -32.04
N GLY A 156 -11.33 -7.31 -31.87
CA GLY A 156 -10.07 -7.99 -32.19
C GLY A 156 -8.91 -7.47 -31.36
N ASN A 157 -7.91 -6.89 -31.99
CA ASN A 157 -6.74 -6.26 -31.34
C ASN A 157 -6.94 -4.79 -31.02
N SER A 158 -8.10 -4.23 -31.36
CA SER A 158 -8.43 -2.83 -31.07
C SER A 158 -9.40 -2.73 -29.88
N LEU A 159 -9.24 -1.67 -29.12
CA LEU A 159 -10.12 -1.30 -28.00
C LEU A 159 -10.71 0.09 -28.31
N LEU A 160 -12.01 0.20 -28.20
CA LEU A 160 -12.70 1.49 -28.19
C LEU A 160 -13.05 1.80 -26.74
N ILE A 161 -12.57 2.90 -26.21
CA ILE A 161 -12.74 3.29 -24.80
C ILE A 161 -13.42 4.66 -24.76
N HIS A 162 -14.44 4.80 -23.94
CA HIS A 162 -15.07 6.07 -23.63
C HIS A 162 -14.56 6.48 -22.22
N THR A 163 -13.61 7.42 -22.19
CA THR A 163 -12.95 7.87 -20.98
C THR A 163 -13.91 8.60 -20.06
N ARG A 164 -13.58 8.69 -18.77
CA ARG A 164 -14.23 9.61 -17.85
C ARG A 164 -13.49 10.95 -17.86
N GLY A 165 -14.22 12.06 -17.80
CA GLY A 165 -13.60 13.37 -17.59
C GLY A 165 -13.07 13.49 -16.16
N PHE A 166 -11.99 14.27 -15.97
CA PHE A 166 -11.42 14.52 -14.65
C PHE A 166 -10.70 15.88 -14.59
N ASN A 167 -10.45 16.35 -13.38
CA ASN A 167 -9.62 17.54 -13.12
C ASN A 167 -8.41 17.09 -12.31
N ASP A 168 -7.23 17.59 -12.67
CA ASP A 168 -5.99 17.44 -11.93
C ASP A 168 -5.30 18.80 -11.73
N SER A 169 -4.10 18.80 -11.13
CA SER A 169 -3.33 20.02 -10.88
C SER A 169 -2.91 20.77 -12.14
N ASP A 170 -2.91 20.11 -13.30
CA ASP A 170 -2.48 20.66 -14.58
C ASP A 170 -3.65 21.07 -15.48
N GLY A 171 -4.88 20.84 -15.02
CA GLY A 171 -6.10 21.23 -15.73
C GLY A 171 -7.14 20.12 -15.81
N GLY A 172 -8.23 20.38 -16.51
CA GLY A 172 -9.32 19.43 -16.71
C GLY A 172 -9.25 18.72 -18.06
N GLU A 173 -9.54 17.41 -18.06
CA GLU A 173 -9.78 16.65 -19.27
C GLU A 173 -11.25 16.29 -19.42
N GLN A 174 -11.76 16.45 -20.63
CA GLN A 174 -13.12 16.06 -20.93
C GLN A 174 -13.21 14.56 -21.27
N SER A 175 -14.38 14.00 -21.05
CA SER A 175 -14.68 12.64 -21.49
C SER A 175 -14.65 12.55 -23.02
N GLU A 176 -13.89 11.61 -23.55
CA GLU A 176 -13.76 11.39 -24.99
C GLU A 176 -13.77 9.91 -25.37
N ARG A 177 -13.98 9.62 -26.65
CA ARG A 177 -13.85 8.26 -27.20
C ARG A 177 -12.50 8.11 -27.86
N ILE A 178 -11.69 7.19 -27.35
CA ILE A 178 -10.39 6.87 -27.90
C ILE A 178 -10.39 5.45 -28.49
N ARG A 179 -9.67 5.26 -29.57
CA ARG A 179 -9.44 3.95 -30.17
C ARG A 179 -7.97 3.60 -30.09
N LEU A 180 -7.67 2.45 -29.49
CA LEU A 180 -6.33 1.89 -29.37
C LEU A 180 -6.20 0.64 -30.24
N SER A 181 -5.06 0.49 -30.92
CA SER A 181 -4.65 -0.76 -31.55
C SER A 181 -3.43 -1.31 -30.84
N LEU A 182 -3.50 -2.56 -30.34
CA LEU A 182 -2.47 -3.20 -29.55
C LEU A 182 -1.87 -4.40 -30.31
N SER A 183 -0.56 -4.39 -30.52
CA SER A 183 0.15 -5.49 -31.18
C SER A 183 1.61 -5.55 -30.73
N GLY A 184 2.16 -6.76 -30.59
CA GLY A 184 3.56 -6.94 -30.15
C GLY A 184 3.85 -6.39 -28.76
N GLY A 185 2.86 -6.39 -27.86
CA GLY A 185 3.02 -5.90 -26.49
C GLY A 185 3.10 -4.38 -26.35
N GLN A 186 2.67 -3.61 -27.34
CA GLN A 186 2.69 -2.14 -27.30
C GLN A 186 1.49 -1.54 -28.04
N ILE A 187 1.21 -0.26 -27.77
CA ILE A 187 0.22 0.54 -28.51
C ILE A 187 0.80 0.87 -29.87
N ARG A 188 0.17 0.39 -30.94
CA ARG A 188 0.58 0.62 -32.34
C ARG A 188 -0.03 1.86 -32.94
N SER A 189 -1.27 2.16 -32.58
CA SER A 189 -1.95 3.39 -32.97
C SER A 189 -2.90 3.84 -31.89
N LEU A 190 -3.04 5.15 -31.78
CA LEU A 190 -3.97 5.85 -30.90
C LEU A 190 -4.74 6.87 -31.73
N GLU A 191 -6.05 6.73 -31.76
CA GLU A 191 -6.98 7.72 -32.30
C GLU A 191 -7.71 8.39 -31.14
N ALA A 192 -7.34 9.61 -30.81
CA ALA A 192 -7.96 10.49 -29.81
C ALA A 192 -8.28 11.83 -30.51
N GLY A 193 -9.15 12.64 -29.96
CA GLY A 193 -9.74 13.85 -30.60
C GLY A 193 -8.80 14.94 -31.12
N GLY A 194 -7.58 14.62 -31.51
CA GLY A 194 -6.59 15.52 -32.12
C GLY A 194 -5.18 15.37 -31.59
N ASP A 195 -5.01 14.74 -30.41
CA ASP A 195 -3.72 14.60 -29.74
C ASP A 195 -3.14 13.19 -29.88
N ARG A 196 -1.79 13.10 -29.89
CA ARG A 196 -1.07 11.82 -29.85
C ARG A 196 -0.96 11.22 -28.46
N LEU A 197 -1.56 11.86 -27.48
CA LEU A 197 -1.60 11.48 -26.07
C LEU A 197 -3.05 11.50 -25.57
N ALA A 198 -3.51 10.41 -25.00
CA ALA A 198 -4.76 10.36 -24.25
C ALA A 198 -4.47 9.99 -22.80
N ARG A 199 -5.28 10.48 -21.86
CA ARG A 199 -5.16 10.16 -20.45
C ARG A 199 -6.46 9.53 -19.93
N LEU A 200 -6.31 8.45 -19.14
CA LEU A 200 -7.42 7.94 -18.33
C LEU A 200 -7.38 8.64 -16.97
N GLU A 201 -8.54 8.82 -16.38
CA GLU A 201 -8.72 9.48 -15.10
C GLU A 201 -7.83 8.89 -13.99
N PRO A 202 -7.41 9.69 -13.00
CA PRO A 202 -6.69 9.22 -11.82
C PRO A 202 -7.51 8.19 -11.06
N LEU A 203 -6.94 7.00 -10.84
CA LEU A 203 -7.60 5.96 -10.05
C LEU A 203 -7.58 6.33 -8.57
N GLN A 204 -8.73 6.41 -7.92
CA GLN A 204 -8.79 6.54 -6.47
C GLN A 204 -8.30 5.24 -5.82
N ILE A 205 -7.21 5.33 -5.04
CA ILE A 205 -6.52 4.19 -4.45
C ILE A 205 -6.69 4.10 -2.94
N GLY A 206 -7.24 5.13 -2.30
CA GLY A 206 -7.49 5.13 -0.86
C GLY A 206 -8.16 6.40 -0.35
N SER A 207 -8.49 6.36 0.94
CA SER A 207 -8.94 7.52 1.71
C SER A 207 -8.19 7.55 3.03
N ILE A 208 -7.90 8.74 3.55
CA ILE A 208 -7.16 8.91 4.81
C ILE A 208 -8.03 9.66 5.80
N HIS A 209 -8.25 9.02 6.96
CA HIS A 209 -8.91 9.60 8.13
C HIS A 209 -7.91 9.73 9.26
N PRO A 210 -7.73 10.90 9.87
CA PRO A 210 -6.74 11.09 10.93
C PRO A 210 -7.11 10.41 12.25
N GLN A 211 -8.39 10.34 12.59
CA GLN A 211 -8.83 9.94 13.93
C GLN A 211 -9.44 8.53 14.06
N HIS A 212 -9.80 7.86 12.95
CA HIS A 212 -10.43 6.54 12.99
C HIS A 212 -9.85 5.60 11.94
N ALA A 213 -9.70 4.33 12.29
CA ALA A 213 -9.22 3.27 11.39
C ALA A 213 -10.28 2.83 10.35
N GLU A 214 -11.37 3.58 10.20
CA GLU A 214 -12.50 3.24 9.34
C GLU A 214 -12.49 4.13 8.09
N ASP A 215 -12.41 3.52 6.93
CA ASP A 215 -12.50 4.21 5.64
C ASP A 215 -13.96 4.55 5.35
N ARG A 216 -14.24 5.76 4.87
CA ARG A 216 -15.57 6.22 4.45
C ARG A 216 -15.49 6.86 3.06
N VAL A 217 -16.51 6.65 2.26
CA VAL A 217 -16.74 7.36 1.01
C VAL A 217 -18.04 8.14 1.19
N LEU A 218 -17.91 9.41 1.57
CA LEU A 218 -19.07 10.28 1.75
C LEU A 218 -19.65 10.64 0.39
N VAL A 219 -20.99 10.55 0.31
CA VAL A 219 -21.76 10.91 -0.87
C VAL A 219 -22.76 11.98 -0.45
N PRO A 220 -22.65 13.22 -0.96
CA PRO A 220 -23.66 14.25 -0.77
C PRO A 220 -25.01 13.78 -1.31
N LEU A 221 -26.13 14.22 -0.70
CA LEU A 221 -27.46 13.74 -1.04
C LEU A 221 -27.84 14.04 -2.51
N ASP A 222 -27.36 15.15 -3.06
CA ASP A 222 -27.56 15.53 -4.48
C ASP A 222 -26.85 14.59 -5.49
N LYS A 223 -25.87 13.81 -5.03
CA LYS A 223 -25.17 12.79 -5.81
C LYS A 223 -25.71 11.38 -5.61
N VAL A 224 -26.63 11.20 -4.66
CA VAL A 224 -27.27 9.88 -4.42
C VAL A 224 -28.33 9.64 -5.51
N PRO A 225 -28.34 8.47 -6.19
CA PRO A 225 -29.39 8.16 -7.14
C PRO A 225 -30.78 8.26 -6.49
N PRO A 226 -31.74 9.02 -7.05
CA PRO A 226 -33.08 9.19 -6.48
C PRO A 226 -33.78 7.84 -6.21
N LEU A 227 -33.62 6.87 -7.11
CA LEU A 227 -34.15 5.51 -6.94
C LEU A 227 -33.65 4.80 -5.69
N LEU A 228 -32.41 5.06 -5.23
CA LEU A 228 -31.89 4.50 -3.96
C LEU A 228 -32.64 5.07 -2.77
N VAL A 229 -32.90 6.38 -2.79
CA VAL A 229 -33.63 7.09 -1.73
C VAL A 229 -35.07 6.53 -1.65
N ASP A 230 -35.74 6.42 -2.80
CA ASP A 230 -37.10 5.86 -2.89
C ASP A 230 -37.17 4.43 -2.37
N MET A 231 -36.22 3.56 -2.79
CA MET A 231 -36.11 2.18 -2.30
C MET A 231 -35.90 2.12 -0.80
N LEU A 232 -35.04 2.98 -0.26
CA LEU A 232 -34.72 3.04 1.17
C LEU A 232 -35.98 3.44 1.97
N ILE A 233 -36.60 4.55 1.60
CA ILE A 233 -37.77 5.09 2.29
C ILE A 233 -38.94 4.10 2.22
N ALA A 234 -39.23 3.58 1.03
CA ALA A 234 -40.28 2.59 0.81
C ALA A 234 -40.08 1.30 1.63
N THR A 235 -38.82 0.88 1.83
CA THR A 235 -38.50 -0.37 2.52
C THR A 235 -38.39 -0.21 4.05
N GLU A 236 -37.75 0.84 4.53
CA GLU A 236 -37.38 1.03 5.94
C GLU A 236 -38.33 1.97 6.69
N ASP A 237 -38.77 3.07 6.07
CA ASP A 237 -39.57 4.10 6.75
C ASP A 237 -40.47 4.92 5.78
N ARG A 238 -41.55 4.37 5.33
CA ARG A 238 -42.47 4.98 4.32
C ARG A 238 -42.99 6.38 4.68
N SER A 239 -43.02 6.69 5.96
CA SER A 239 -43.51 8.00 6.46
C SER A 239 -42.35 8.89 6.94
N PHE A 240 -41.15 8.70 6.43
CA PHE A 240 -39.97 9.42 6.90
C PHE A 240 -40.15 10.95 6.87
N TYR A 241 -40.72 11.48 5.82
CA TYR A 241 -40.94 12.93 5.68
C TYR A 241 -42.16 13.45 6.48
N ASP A 242 -43.05 12.55 6.97
CA ASP A 242 -44.30 12.95 7.62
C ASP A 242 -44.23 12.99 9.13
N HIS A 243 -43.26 12.35 9.77
CA HIS A 243 -43.12 12.27 11.23
C HIS A 243 -41.92 13.06 11.74
N HIS A 244 -41.87 13.36 13.02
CA HIS A 244 -40.78 14.02 13.73
C HIS A 244 -39.99 13.04 14.59
N GLY A 245 -39.18 12.18 13.96
CA GLY A 245 -38.27 11.23 14.62
C GLY A 245 -38.94 9.94 15.10
N ILE A 246 -40.24 9.94 15.41
CA ILE A 246 -41.01 8.78 15.88
C ILE A 246 -42.28 8.64 15.05
N SER A 247 -42.51 7.48 14.43
CA SER A 247 -43.72 7.15 13.72
C SER A 247 -44.69 6.36 14.63
N LEU A 248 -45.69 7.02 15.19
CA LEU A 248 -46.73 6.36 16.00
C LEU A 248 -47.57 5.35 15.14
N ARG A 249 -47.80 5.69 13.86
CA ARG A 249 -48.50 4.79 12.93
C ARG A 249 -47.63 3.53 12.63
N GLY A 250 -46.32 3.70 12.44
CA GLY A 250 -45.38 2.62 12.24
C GLY A 250 -45.28 1.69 13.45
N LEU A 251 -45.23 2.30 14.64
CA LEU A 251 -45.14 1.56 15.91
C LEU A 251 -46.43 0.73 16.16
N SER A 252 -47.62 1.31 15.97
CA SER A 252 -48.89 0.62 16.13
C SER A 252 -49.08 -0.53 15.12
N ARG A 253 -48.72 -0.30 13.85
CA ARG A 253 -48.72 -1.32 12.80
C ARG A 253 -47.81 -2.51 13.13
N ALA A 254 -46.55 -2.21 13.55
CA ALA A 254 -45.59 -3.23 13.95
C ALA A 254 -46.08 -4.03 15.18
N MET A 255 -46.66 -3.35 16.16
CA MET A 255 -47.23 -3.99 17.34
C MET A 255 -48.38 -4.97 16.97
N LEU A 256 -49.29 -4.56 16.09
CA LEU A 256 -50.38 -5.39 15.60
C LEU A 256 -49.87 -6.61 14.80
N ALA A 257 -48.87 -6.39 13.93
CA ALA A 257 -48.27 -7.47 13.14
C ALA A 257 -47.56 -8.50 14.04
N ASN A 258 -46.83 -8.05 15.06
CA ASN A 258 -46.10 -8.90 15.99
C ASN A 258 -47.05 -9.71 16.90
N ILE A 259 -48.16 -9.08 17.35
CA ILE A 259 -49.21 -9.77 18.10
C ILE A 259 -49.87 -10.87 17.24
N LYS A 260 -50.22 -10.56 15.99
CA LYS A 260 -50.84 -11.54 15.06
C LYS A 260 -49.92 -12.71 14.73
N ALA A 261 -48.59 -12.46 14.65
CA ALA A 261 -47.62 -13.49 14.32
C ALA A 261 -47.10 -14.28 15.54
N GLY A 262 -47.47 -13.89 16.76
CA GLY A 262 -46.95 -14.48 17.99
C GLY A 262 -45.44 -14.31 18.21
N GLY A 263 -44.81 -13.35 17.55
CA GLY A 263 -43.39 -13.10 17.61
C GLY A 263 -42.97 -11.78 16.96
N LEU A 264 -41.68 -11.39 17.07
CA LEU A 264 -41.13 -10.16 16.50
C LEU A 264 -40.87 -10.34 14.99
N VAL A 265 -41.87 -10.11 14.15
CA VAL A 265 -41.78 -10.23 12.69
C VAL A 265 -41.60 -8.88 11.98
N GLN A 266 -42.00 -7.76 12.61
CA GLN A 266 -41.92 -6.43 12.03
C GLN A 266 -41.31 -5.41 13.03
N GLY A 267 -40.35 -4.62 12.58
CA GLY A 267 -39.75 -3.47 13.30
C GLY A 267 -40.57 -2.21 13.07
N GLY A 268 -40.67 -1.34 14.09
CA GLY A 268 -41.34 -0.03 14.02
C GLY A 268 -40.38 1.13 14.30
N SER A 269 -39.07 0.96 14.10
CA SER A 269 -38.07 2.03 14.28
C SER A 269 -37.93 2.85 13.01
N THR A 270 -37.88 4.17 13.14
CA THR A 270 -37.69 5.12 12.04
C THR A 270 -36.21 5.17 11.61
N LEU A 271 -35.91 5.72 10.41
CA LEU A 271 -34.54 6.00 9.93
C LEU A 271 -33.79 6.89 10.93
N THR A 272 -34.43 7.91 11.49
CA THR A 272 -33.86 8.80 12.51
C THR A 272 -33.46 8.01 13.77
N GLN A 273 -34.28 7.08 14.24
CA GLN A 273 -33.94 6.22 15.38
C GLN A 273 -32.81 5.24 15.04
N GLN A 274 -32.73 4.75 13.81
CA GLN A 274 -31.64 3.90 13.36
C GLN A 274 -30.33 4.70 13.28
N LEU A 275 -30.37 5.95 12.82
CA LEU A 275 -29.22 6.86 12.81
C LEU A 275 -28.71 7.12 14.23
N VAL A 276 -29.60 7.51 15.16
CA VAL A 276 -29.27 7.69 16.58
C VAL A 276 -28.60 6.45 17.18
N LYS A 277 -29.14 5.28 16.89
CA LYS A 277 -28.56 4.01 17.36
C LYS A 277 -27.13 3.83 16.83
N ASN A 278 -26.88 4.10 15.55
CA ASN A 278 -25.56 3.91 14.92
C ASN A 278 -24.53 4.93 15.39
N PHE A 279 -24.94 6.19 15.59
CA PHE A 279 -24.04 7.30 15.93
C PHE A 279 -23.66 7.38 17.41
N TRP A 280 -24.64 7.16 18.32
CA TRP A 280 -24.44 7.48 19.76
C TRP A 280 -24.53 6.28 20.70
N LEU A 281 -25.12 5.15 20.25
CA LEU A 281 -25.47 4.07 21.16
C LEU A 281 -24.72 2.77 20.81
N SER A 282 -24.57 1.90 21.82
CA SER A 282 -23.95 0.59 21.59
C SER A 282 -24.89 -0.37 20.83
N SER A 283 -24.32 -1.42 20.24
CA SER A 283 -25.08 -2.47 19.55
C SER A 283 -25.90 -3.36 20.50
N ASP A 284 -25.78 -3.21 21.83
CA ASP A 284 -26.47 -4.01 22.85
C ASP A 284 -27.98 -3.81 22.80
N ARG A 285 -28.73 -4.90 22.80
CA ARG A 285 -30.20 -4.89 22.77
C ARG A 285 -30.77 -4.74 24.18
N THR A 286 -30.78 -3.51 24.73
CA THR A 286 -31.33 -3.19 26.06
C THR A 286 -32.53 -2.28 25.96
N LEU A 287 -33.46 -2.37 26.93
CA LEU A 287 -34.62 -1.48 27.02
C LEU A 287 -34.19 -0.04 27.33
N SER A 288 -33.15 0.13 28.15
CA SER A 288 -32.59 1.47 28.49
C SER A 288 -32.09 2.19 27.23
N ARG A 289 -31.39 1.47 26.30
CA ARG A 289 -30.98 2.02 25.02
C ARG A 289 -32.18 2.47 24.19
N LYS A 290 -33.24 1.65 24.09
CA LYS A 290 -34.43 1.99 23.31
C LYS A 290 -35.18 3.22 23.90
N LEU A 291 -35.15 3.40 25.21
CA LEU A 291 -35.68 4.59 25.87
C LEU A 291 -34.87 5.87 25.57
N MET A 292 -33.57 5.75 25.35
CA MET A 292 -32.70 6.88 24.97
C MET A 292 -32.80 7.22 23.46
N GLU A 293 -33.07 6.26 22.60
CA GLU A 293 -33.23 6.49 21.16
C GLU A 293 -34.37 7.49 20.85
N MET A 294 -35.48 7.41 21.58
CA MET A 294 -36.65 8.24 21.29
C MET A 294 -36.41 9.75 21.52
N PRO A 295 -35.95 10.21 22.71
CA PRO A 295 -35.71 11.61 22.92
C PRO A 295 -34.60 12.16 22.04
N MET A 296 -33.53 11.38 21.81
CA MET A 296 -32.45 11.80 20.89
C MET A 296 -32.93 11.93 19.44
N ALA A 297 -33.82 11.05 18.95
CA ALA A 297 -34.39 11.15 17.62
C ALA A 297 -35.28 12.41 17.46
N LEU A 298 -36.05 12.78 18.53
CA LEU A 298 -36.81 14.02 18.55
C LEU A 298 -35.89 15.24 18.54
N LEU A 299 -34.84 15.26 19.35
CA LEU A 299 -33.86 16.34 19.39
C LEU A 299 -33.13 16.50 18.06
N LEU A 300 -32.78 15.39 17.41
CA LEU A 300 -32.14 15.43 16.11
C LEU A 300 -33.02 16.10 15.06
N GLU A 301 -34.30 15.75 14.99
CA GLU A 301 -35.25 16.37 14.08
C GLU A 301 -35.72 17.79 14.47
N LEU A 302 -35.43 18.22 15.69
CA LEU A 302 -35.64 19.61 16.12
C LEU A 302 -34.56 20.53 15.51
N HIS A 303 -33.33 20.04 15.36
CA HIS A 303 -32.19 20.86 14.95
C HIS A 303 -31.82 20.70 13.47
N TYR A 304 -32.09 19.55 12.86
CA TYR A 304 -31.63 19.22 11.52
C TYR A 304 -32.78 18.86 10.59
N SER A 305 -32.63 19.21 9.31
CA SER A 305 -33.62 18.88 8.27
C SER A 305 -33.67 17.40 7.97
N LYS A 306 -34.77 16.92 7.35
CA LYS A 306 -34.92 15.56 6.91
C LYS A 306 -33.79 15.13 5.94
N ASP A 307 -33.41 16.04 5.03
CA ASP A 307 -32.39 15.78 4.03
C ASP A 307 -31.00 15.64 4.70
N GLN A 308 -30.69 16.47 5.70
CA GLN A 308 -29.44 16.33 6.49
C GLN A 308 -29.41 15.00 7.26
N ILE A 309 -30.54 14.60 7.85
CA ILE A 309 -30.66 13.32 8.57
C ILE A 309 -30.52 12.13 7.61
N LEU A 310 -31.12 12.22 6.42
CA LEU A 310 -31.04 11.21 5.38
C LEU A 310 -29.61 11.07 4.82
N GLU A 311 -28.95 12.19 4.56
CA GLU A 311 -27.56 12.22 4.12
C GLU A 311 -26.63 11.58 5.15
N ALA A 312 -26.78 11.97 6.43
CA ALA A 312 -26.02 11.37 7.51
C ALA A 312 -26.29 9.86 7.65
N TYR A 313 -27.54 9.42 7.47
CA TYR A 313 -27.91 8.00 7.49
C TYR A 313 -27.24 7.21 6.36
N LEU A 314 -27.31 7.72 5.12
CA LEU A 314 -26.72 7.09 3.93
C LEU A 314 -25.20 6.94 4.03
N ASN A 315 -24.55 7.86 4.73
CA ASN A 315 -23.10 7.86 4.94
C ASN A 315 -22.63 7.08 6.18
N GLU A 316 -23.52 6.78 7.14
CA GLU A 316 -23.17 6.12 8.41
C GLU A 316 -23.59 4.65 8.48
N VAL A 317 -24.58 4.24 7.71
CA VAL A 317 -25.19 2.93 7.87
C VAL A 317 -24.20 1.78 7.67
N TYR A 318 -24.18 0.82 8.58
CA TYR A 318 -23.32 -0.36 8.51
C TYR A 318 -23.82 -1.37 7.47
N LEU A 319 -22.99 -1.74 6.50
CA LEU A 319 -23.30 -2.63 5.39
C LEU A 319 -22.52 -3.94 5.37
N GLY A 320 -21.55 -4.11 6.23
CA GLY A 320 -20.78 -5.35 6.28
C GLY A 320 -19.39 -5.19 6.86
N GLN A 321 -18.56 -6.22 6.65
CA GLN A 321 -17.20 -6.26 7.18
C GLN A 321 -16.24 -6.91 6.18
N ASP A 322 -15.05 -6.31 6.03
CA ASP A 322 -13.93 -6.84 5.26
C ASP A 322 -12.74 -7.09 6.19
N GLY A 323 -12.57 -8.35 6.61
CA GLY A 323 -11.57 -8.69 7.62
C GLY A 323 -11.88 -7.99 8.95
N ALA A 324 -10.96 -7.18 9.44
CA ALA A 324 -11.12 -6.36 10.65
C ALA A 324 -11.84 -5.03 10.41
N ARG A 325 -12.11 -4.66 9.15
CA ARG A 325 -12.71 -3.37 8.77
C ARG A 325 -14.22 -3.44 8.69
N ALA A 326 -14.91 -2.49 9.31
CA ALA A 326 -16.32 -2.26 9.10
C ALA A 326 -16.57 -1.44 7.82
N ILE A 327 -17.61 -1.78 7.07
CA ILE A 327 -18.05 -1.08 5.86
C ILE A 327 -19.25 -0.21 6.23
N HIS A 328 -19.03 1.10 6.27
CA HIS A 328 -20.03 2.10 6.59
C HIS A 328 -20.35 2.99 5.39
N GLY A 329 -21.62 3.35 5.23
CA GLY A 329 -22.14 4.21 4.18
C GLY A 329 -22.36 3.55 2.83
N MET A 330 -23.34 4.09 2.07
CA MET A 330 -23.74 3.57 0.77
C MET A 330 -22.65 3.73 -0.29
N GLY A 331 -21.87 4.82 -0.25
CA GLY A 331 -20.76 5.05 -1.17
C GLY A 331 -19.64 4.01 -1.03
N LEU A 332 -19.19 3.75 0.21
CA LEU A 332 -18.20 2.68 0.44
C LEU A 332 -18.78 1.29 0.18
N GLY A 333 -20.06 1.06 0.52
CA GLY A 333 -20.78 -0.17 0.22
C GLY A 333 -20.84 -0.48 -1.28
N ALA A 334 -21.09 0.52 -2.11
CA ALA A 334 -21.10 0.44 -3.57
C ALA A 334 -19.71 0.01 -4.09
N GLN A 335 -18.68 0.66 -3.64
CA GLN A 335 -17.32 0.32 -4.03
C GLN A 335 -16.86 -1.05 -3.49
N PHE A 336 -17.24 -1.39 -2.27
CA PHE A 336 -16.91 -2.69 -1.67
C PHE A 336 -17.58 -3.84 -2.38
N LEU A 337 -18.88 -3.73 -2.69
CA LEU A 337 -19.64 -4.84 -3.27
C LEU A 337 -19.52 -4.90 -4.80
N PHE A 338 -19.50 -3.76 -5.46
CA PHE A 338 -19.60 -3.67 -6.93
C PHE A 338 -18.35 -3.04 -7.57
N GLY A 339 -17.45 -2.44 -6.77
CA GLY A 339 -16.25 -1.78 -7.24
C GLY A 339 -16.53 -0.52 -8.06
N ARG A 340 -17.70 0.09 -7.92
CA ARG A 340 -18.15 1.25 -8.70
C ARG A 340 -18.63 2.38 -7.77
N PRO A 341 -18.58 3.64 -8.22
CA PRO A 341 -19.27 4.73 -7.56
C PRO A 341 -20.77 4.46 -7.46
N LEU A 342 -21.42 5.06 -6.46
CA LEU A 342 -22.84 4.84 -6.18
C LEU A 342 -23.73 5.25 -7.35
N GLU A 343 -23.36 6.31 -8.07
CA GLU A 343 -24.06 6.89 -9.20
C GLU A 343 -24.07 5.98 -10.46
N GLU A 344 -23.14 5.06 -10.54
CA GLU A 344 -23.03 4.12 -11.67
C GLU A 344 -23.76 2.80 -11.42
N LEU A 345 -24.40 2.61 -10.25
CA LEU A 345 -25.07 1.37 -9.92
C LEU A 345 -26.42 1.23 -10.61
N GLU A 346 -26.69 0.02 -11.09
CA GLU A 346 -27.98 -0.33 -11.69
C GLU A 346 -29.02 -0.66 -10.59
N PRO A 347 -30.34 -0.59 -10.89
CA PRO A 347 -31.42 -0.75 -9.92
C PRO A 347 -31.32 -2.01 -9.03
N HIS A 348 -30.89 -3.16 -9.58
CA HIS A 348 -30.71 -4.38 -8.79
C HIS A 348 -29.52 -4.32 -7.83
N GLN A 349 -28.50 -3.52 -8.15
CA GLN A 349 -27.34 -3.28 -7.29
C GLN A 349 -27.70 -2.31 -6.15
N LEU A 350 -28.44 -1.22 -6.44
CA LEU A 350 -28.99 -0.30 -5.46
C LEU A 350 -29.92 -1.06 -4.47
N ALA A 351 -30.82 -1.90 -4.99
CA ALA A 351 -31.68 -2.74 -4.16
C ALA A 351 -30.89 -3.72 -3.28
N THR A 352 -29.73 -4.20 -3.72
CA THR A 352 -28.85 -5.06 -2.91
C THR A 352 -28.28 -4.30 -1.72
N LEU A 353 -27.86 -3.03 -1.88
CA LEU A 353 -27.40 -2.19 -0.76
C LEU A 353 -28.50 -2.01 0.28
N VAL A 354 -29.71 -1.67 -0.15
CA VAL A 354 -30.89 -1.54 0.76
C VAL A 354 -31.21 -2.87 1.43
N ALA A 355 -31.09 -3.99 0.72
CA ALA A 355 -31.36 -5.31 1.29
C ALA A 355 -30.45 -5.67 2.47
N LEU A 356 -29.22 -5.18 2.48
CA LEU A 356 -28.23 -5.41 3.55
C LEU A 356 -28.60 -4.72 4.86
N LEU A 357 -29.35 -3.62 4.85
CA LEU A 357 -29.72 -2.85 6.04
C LEU A 357 -30.43 -3.69 7.10
N LYS A 358 -31.21 -4.67 6.67
CA LYS A 358 -31.94 -5.57 7.57
C LYS A 358 -31.02 -6.48 8.39
N GLY A 359 -29.83 -6.77 7.87
CA GLY A 359 -28.84 -7.62 8.55
C GLY A 359 -27.65 -7.94 7.65
N PRO A 360 -26.60 -7.11 7.66
CA PRO A 360 -25.48 -7.23 6.73
C PRO A 360 -24.81 -8.62 6.71
N SER A 361 -24.58 -9.18 7.89
CA SER A 361 -23.95 -10.52 7.98
C SER A 361 -24.89 -11.66 7.58
N TRP A 362 -26.22 -11.45 7.69
CA TRP A 362 -27.21 -12.47 7.35
C TRP A 362 -27.52 -12.50 5.84
N TYR A 363 -27.44 -11.35 5.20
CA TYR A 363 -27.69 -11.16 3.76
C TYR A 363 -26.41 -10.87 2.97
N ASP A 364 -25.22 -11.19 3.51
CA ASP A 364 -23.94 -11.02 2.80
C ASP A 364 -23.98 -11.76 1.45
N PRO A 365 -23.94 -11.04 0.31
CA PRO A 365 -24.14 -11.62 -1.01
C PRO A 365 -23.02 -12.56 -1.46
N ARG A 366 -21.84 -12.46 -0.85
CA ARG A 366 -20.71 -13.35 -1.12
C ARG A 366 -20.80 -14.66 -0.33
N ARG A 367 -21.39 -14.62 0.87
CA ARG A 367 -21.51 -15.80 1.75
C ARG A 367 -22.85 -16.52 1.57
N ARG A 368 -23.91 -15.78 1.24
CA ARG A 368 -25.29 -16.28 1.18
C ARG A 368 -26.03 -15.67 -0.02
N PRO A 369 -25.56 -15.93 -1.26
CA PRO A 369 -26.06 -15.28 -2.47
C PRO A 369 -27.59 -15.47 -2.67
N GLU A 370 -28.12 -16.64 -2.41
CA GLU A 370 -29.55 -16.94 -2.56
C GLU A 370 -30.41 -16.04 -1.66
N ARG A 371 -30.04 -15.94 -0.36
CA ARG A 371 -30.77 -15.06 0.58
C ARG A 371 -30.66 -13.58 0.23
N ALA A 372 -29.49 -13.18 -0.23
CA ALA A 372 -29.27 -11.81 -0.68
C ALA A 372 -30.15 -11.50 -1.89
N MET A 373 -30.25 -12.44 -2.84
CA MET A 373 -31.09 -12.30 -4.04
C MET A 373 -32.59 -12.24 -3.69
N GLU A 374 -33.09 -13.10 -2.81
CA GLU A 374 -34.46 -13.05 -2.34
C GLU A 374 -34.79 -11.73 -1.66
N ARG A 375 -33.91 -11.24 -0.79
CA ARG A 375 -34.11 -9.97 -0.09
C ARG A 375 -34.03 -8.77 -1.05
N ARG A 376 -33.07 -8.77 -1.99
CA ARG A 376 -32.99 -7.78 -3.08
C ARG A 376 -34.28 -7.73 -3.90
N ASN A 377 -34.79 -8.88 -4.31
CA ASN A 377 -36.05 -8.96 -5.07
C ASN A 377 -37.24 -8.47 -4.24
N THR A 378 -37.22 -8.63 -2.92
CA THR A 378 -38.22 -8.03 -2.01
C THR A 378 -38.15 -6.50 -2.06
N VAL A 379 -36.95 -5.90 -2.05
CA VAL A 379 -36.78 -4.44 -2.17
C VAL A 379 -37.27 -3.93 -3.52
N LEU A 380 -36.87 -4.59 -4.61
CA LEU A 380 -37.35 -4.25 -5.97
C LEU A 380 -38.87 -4.31 -6.08
N LYS A 381 -39.48 -5.35 -5.46
CA LYS A 381 -40.94 -5.49 -5.42
C LYS A 381 -41.61 -4.33 -4.66
N VAL A 382 -41.05 -3.95 -3.52
CA VAL A 382 -41.56 -2.81 -2.73
C VAL A 382 -41.43 -1.52 -3.54
N ALA A 383 -40.32 -1.28 -4.22
CA ALA A 383 -40.15 -0.10 -5.08
C ALA A 383 -41.18 -0.06 -6.23
N ARG A 384 -41.45 -1.21 -6.84
CA ARG A 384 -42.53 -1.31 -7.86
C ARG A 384 -43.90 -1.01 -7.26
N ASP A 385 -44.21 -1.62 -6.13
CA ASP A 385 -45.54 -1.50 -5.47
C ASP A 385 -45.82 -0.07 -4.97
N GLU A 386 -44.76 0.72 -4.70
CA GLU A 386 -44.83 2.16 -4.36
C GLU A 386 -44.64 3.10 -5.57
N GLY A 387 -44.49 2.54 -6.78
CA GLY A 387 -44.44 3.33 -8.03
C GLY A 387 -43.07 3.91 -8.39
N ALA A 388 -42.01 3.61 -7.58
CA ALA A 388 -40.65 4.07 -7.84
C ALA A 388 -39.96 3.27 -8.97
N LEU A 389 -40.47 2.11 -9.31
CA LEU A 389 -39.93 1.22 -10.36
C LEU A 389 -41.07 0.73 -11.25
N SER A 390 -40.85 0.72 -12.56
CA SER A 390 -41.85 0.15 -13.50
C SER A 390 -41.94 -1.38 -13.36
N SER A 391 -43.09 -1.97 -13.76
CA SER A 391 -43.23 -3.44 -13.78
C SER A 391 -42.25 -4.09 -14.77
N ALA A 392 -41.96 -3.50 -15.90
CA ALA A 392 -41.00 -4.00 -16.87
C ALA A 392 -39.57 -3.97 -16.36
N ASP A 393 -39.19 -2.91 -15.63
CA ASP A 393 -37.89 -2.81 -14.97
C ASP A 393 -37.78 -3.82 -13.83
N TYR A 394 -38.85 -3.99 -13.06
CA TYR A 394 -38.87 -5.02 -12.02
C TYR A 394 -38.60 -6.42 -12.59
N ASP A 395 -39.27 -6.81 -13.67
CA ASP A 395 -39.05 -8.12 -14.30
C ASP A 395 -37.63 -8.25 -14.84
N THR A 396 -37.10 -7.19 -15.46
CA THR A 396 -35.73 -7.16 -15.97
C THR A 396 -34.71 -7.29 -14.85
N PHE A 397 -34.77 -6.45 -13.82
CA PHE A 397 -33.75 -6.37 -12.78
C PHE A 397 -33.88 -7.47 -11.71
N SER A 398 -35.06 -8.02 -11.50
CA SER A 398 -35.22 -9.17 -10.61
C SER A 398 -34.60 -10.45 -11.15
N ALA A 399 -34.50 -10.60 -12.48
CA ALA A 399 -33.85 -11.71 -13.16
C ALA A 399 -32.31 -11.60 -13.20
N ARG A 400 -31.73 -10.38 -12.99
CA ARG A 400 -30.29 -10.17 -13.02
C ARG A 400 -29.58 -10.89 -11.87
N PRO A 401 -28.34 -11.41 -12.06
CA PRO A 401 -27.50 -11.90 -10.97
C PRO A 401 -27.12 -10.77 -9.99
N LEU A 402 -26.51 -11.09 -8.86
CA LEU A 402 -26.10 -10.09 -7.87
C LEU A 402 -24.95 -9.21 -8.33
N GLU A 403 -24.09 -9.74 -9.20
CA GLU A 403 -22.93 -9.04 -9.81
C GLU A 403 -21.93 -8.48 -8.79
N VAL A 404 -21.83 -9.11 -7.62
CA VAL A 404 -20.84 -8.68 -6.61
C VAL A 404 -19.44 -9.11 -7.00
N VAL A 405 -18.50 -8.20 -6.80
CA VAL A 405 -17.08 -8.46 -7.07
C VAL A 405 -16.44 -9.31 -5.97
N PRO A 406 -15.42 -10.12 -6.28
CA PRO A 406 -14.65 -10.84 -5.25
C PRO A 406 -14.05 -9.90 -4.19
N ARG A 407 -13.79 -10.43 -2.99
CA ARG A 407 -13.10 -9.65 -1.96
C ARG A 407 -11.72 -9.22 -2.44
N GLY A 408 -11.29 -8.03 -2.06
CA GLY A 408 -10.02 -7.46 -2.45
C GLY A 408 -9.96 -6.97 -3.90
N ALA A 409 -11.06 -7.02 -4.65
CA ALA A 409 -11.11 -6.51 -6.02
C ALA A 409 -11.33 -4.98 -6.09
N SER A 410 -11.60 -4.30 -4.98
CA SER A 410 -11.75 -2.84 -4.96
C SER A 410 -10.41 -2.15 -5.13
N ALA A 411 -10.35 -1.13 -5.98
CA ALA A 411 -9.17 -0.29 -6.19
C ALA A 411 -8.76 0.47 -4.91
N LEU A 412 -9.71 0.83 -4.06
CA LEU A 412 -9.47 1.54 -2.79
C LEU A 412 -8.55 0.79 -1.82
N TYR A 413 -8.38 -0.51 -2.01
CA TYR A 413 -7.53 -1.34 -1.16
C TYR A 413 -6.49 -2.10 -1.98
N ALA A 414 -6.31 -1.68 -3.23
CA ALA A 414 -5.44 -2.40 -4.14
C ALA A 414 -3.97 -2.32 -3.73
N PHE A 415 -3.55 -1.20 -3.13
CA PHE A 415 -2.13 -0.87 -2.95
C PHE A 415 -1.80 -0.47 -1.49
N PRO A 416 -2.02 -1.36 -0.49
CA PRO A 416 -1.89 -1.00 0.92
C PRO A 416 -0.48 -0.55 1.32
N ALA A 417 0.55 -1.12 0.70
CA ALA A 417 1.94 -0.76 0.98
C ALA A 417 2.27 0.67 0.49
N PHE A 418 1.73 1.06 -0.67
CA PHE A 418 1.92 2.41 -1.19
C PHE A 418 1.12 3.45 -0.39
N ILE A 419 -0.10 3.13 0.01
CA ILE A 419 -0.92 4.00 0.89
C ILE A 419 -0.22 4.23 2.24
N ASP A 420 0.49 3.23 2.78
CA ASP A 420 1.30 3.41 3.99
C ASP A 420 2.43 4.44 3.77
N LEU A 421 3.10 4.42 2.62
CA LEU A 421 4.10 5.44 2.26
C LEU A 421 3.48 6.85 2.18
N VAL A 422 2.30 6.98 1.54
CA VAL A 422 1.56 8.24 1.46
C VAL A 422 1.20 8.75 2.86
N ARG A 423 0.67 7.88 3.74
CA ARG A 423 0.35 8.24 5.13
C ARG A 423 1.56 8.74 5.91
N ARG A 424 2.72 8.08 5.76
CA ARG A 424 3.96 8.49 6.43
C ARG A 424 4.45 9.85 5.94
N GLN A 425 4.33 10.14 4.65
CA GLN A 425 4.67 11.45 4.10
C GLN A 425 3.73 12.51 4.62
N LEU A 426 2.42 12.29 4.59
CA LEU A 426 1.43 13.23 5.11
C LEU A 426 1.60 13.50 6.60
N ALA A 427 1.80 12.47 7.41
CA ALA A 427 1.99 12.61 8.86
C ALA A 427 3.24 13.42 9.22
N ARG A 428 4.25 13.45 8.34
CA ARG A 428 5.44 14.28 8.50
C ARG A 428 5.19 15.74 8.11
N ASP A 429 4.39 15.95 7.05
CA ASP A 429 4.29 17.24 6.36
C ASP A 429 3.04 18.04 6.79
N TYR A 430 2.02 17.41 7.39
CA TYR A 430 0.75 18.04 7.79
C TYR A 430 0.31 17.69 9.22
N PRO A 431 -0.23 18.66 9.97
CA PRO A 431 -0.94 18.37 11.23
C PRO A 431 -2.20 17.50 10.97
N PRO A 432 -2.56 16.60 11.90
CA PRO A 432 -3.72 15.72 11.74
C PRO A 432 -5.05 16.46 11.49
N GLU A 433 -5.19 17.66 12.05
CA GLU A 433 -6.40 18.48 11.95
C GLU A 433 -6.65 18.93 10.50
N VAL A 434 -5.58 19.33 9.77
CA VAL A 434 -5.69 19.75 8.36
C VAL A 434 -6.14 18.60 7.46
N LEU A 435 -5.72 17.36 7.79
CA LEU A 435 -6.09 16.18 7.01
C LEU A 435 -7.54 15.73 7.24
N SER A 436 -8.20 16.19 8.32
CA SER A 436 -9.54 15.74 8.70
C SER A 436 -10.68 16.62 8.20
N ASP A 437 -10.44 17.94 8.07
CA ASP A 437 -11.54 18.89 7.95
C ASP A 437 -11.78 19.42 6.53
N GLU A 438 -10.86 19.18 5.58
CA GLU A 438 -10.87 19.90 4.29
C GLU A 438 -11.24 19.06 3.06
N GLY A 439 -11.45 17.75 3.20
CA GLY A 439 -11.82 16.91 2.05
C GLY A 439 -10.76 16.89 0.94
N LEU A 440 -9.49 16.81 1.32
CA LEU A 440 -8.35 16.98 0.43
C LEU A 440 -8.30 15.94 -0.68
N HIS A 441 -7.87 16.37 -1.85
CA HIS A 441 -7.49 15.51 -2.97
C HIS A 441 -5.96 15.37 -3.00
N ILE A 442 -5.45 14.21 -2.61
CA ILE A 442 -4.03 13.90 -2.57
C ILE A 442 -3.67 13.18 -3.86
N HIS A 443 -2.96 13.85 -4.73
CA HIS A 443 -2.41 13.22 -5.92
C HIS A 443 -1.11 12.53 -5.54
N SER A 444 -0.99 11.26 -5.88
CA SER A 444 0.21 10.49 -5.60
C SER A 444 1.02 10.23 -6.86
N THR A 445 2.27 9.84 -6.66
CA THR A 445 3.18 9.47 -7.76
C THR A 445 2.95 8.05 -8.27
N LEU A 446 2.01 7.28 -7.70
CA LEU A 446 1.76 5.91 -8.10
C LEU A 446 1.42 5.79 -9.59
N ASP A 447 2.23 5.06 -10.34
CA ASP A 447 1.91 4.58 -11.68
C ASP A 447 1.25 3.21 -11.59
N VAL A 448 -0.05 3.15 -11.92
CA VAL A 448 -0.84 1.91 -11.79
C VAL A 448 -0.26 0.76 -12.62
N LEU A 449 0.27 1.06 -13.82
CA LEU A 449 0.87 0.03 -14.69
C LEU A 449 2.20 -0.48 -14.12
N ALA A 450 3.06 0.43 -13.62
CA ALA A 450 4.30 0.06 -12.95
C ALA A 450 4.04 -0.77 -11.69
N GLN A 451 3.02 -0.42 -10.92
CA GLN A 451 2.61 -1.15 -9.74
C GLN A 451 2.12 -2.57 -10.09
N LEU A 452 1.21 -2.71 -11.06
CA LEU A 452 0.71 -4.00 -11.50
C LEU A 452 1.82 -4.88 -12.11
N ALA A 453 2.74 -4.28 -12.87
CA ALA A 453 3.91 -5.00 -13.41
C ALA A 453 4.82 -5.50 -12.29
N SER A 454 5.05 -4.68 -11.23
CA SER A 454 5.85 -5.04 -10.07
C SER A 454 5.23 -6.19 -9.27
N GLU A 455 3.93 -6.10 -9.00
CA GLU A 455 3.16 -7.15 -8.31
C GLU A 455 3.19 -8.47 -9.10
N GLY A 456 2.93 -8.38 -10.41
CA GLY A 456 2.94 -9.54 -11.29
C GLY A 456 4.30 -10.22 -11.37
N ALA A 457 5.38 -9.45 -11.56
CA ALA A 457 6.74 -9.98 -11.66
C ALA A 457 7.18 -10.67 -10.35
N LEU A 458 6.90 -10.05 -9.19
CA LEU A 458 7.22 -10.64 -7.89
C LEU A 458 6.42 -11.92 -7.65
N LYS A 459 5.11 -11.86 -7.81
CA LYS A 459 4.22 -13.00 -7.57
C LYS A 459 4.55 -14.17 -8.47
N GLU A 460 4.67 -13.97 -9.77
CA GLU A 460 4.97 -14.99 -10.77
C GLU A 460 6.28 -15.72 -10.43
N HIS A 461 7.33 -14.97 -10.10
CA HIS A 461 8.62 -15.54 -9.74
C HIS A 461 8.56 -16.36 -8.44
N LEU A 462 7.91 -15.84 -7.41
CA LEU A 462 7.78 -16.53 -6.13
C LEU A 462 6.86 -17.75 -6.22
N ASP A 463 5.80 -17.70 -7.03
CA ASP A 463 4.92 -18.86 -7.29
C ASP A 463 5.67 -19.96 -8.02
N HIS A 464 6.58 -19.61 -8.93
CA HIS A 464 7.45 -20.58 -9.60
C HIS A 464 8.52 -21.20 -8.67
N ARG A 465 9.16 -20.37 -7.82
CA ARG A 465 10.26 -20.80 -6.94
C ARG A 465 9.81 -21.52 -5.69
N ASP A 466 8.64 -21.21 -5.18
CA ASP A 466 8.08 -21.78 -3.96
C ASP A 466 6.56 -22.04 -4.13
N PRO A 467 6.15 -22.91 -5.09
CA PRO A 467 4.73 -23.09 -5.45
C PRO A 467 3.89 -23.64 -4.29
N LYS A 468 4.48 -24.45 -3.42
CA LYS A 468 3.82 -24.99 -2.23
C LYS A 468 4.01 -24.14 -0.97
N GLN A 469 4.63 -22.99 -1.10
CA GLN A 469 4.99 -22.08 0.02
C GLN A 469 5.73 -22.76 1.19
N VAL A 470 6.48 -23.84 0.90
CA VAL A 470 7.26 -24.57 1.92
C VAL A 470 8.37 -23.68 2.50
N LYS A 471 9.04 -22.93 1.64
CA LYS A 471 10.10 -21.99 2.04
C LYS A 471 9.54 -20.66 2.56
N LYS A 472 8.24 -20.40 2.38
CA LYS A 472 7.60 -19.13 2.76
C LYS A 472 8.34 -17.91 2.23
N LEU A 473 8.75 -17.96 0.96
CA LEU A 473 9.44 -16.85 0.32
C LEU A 473 8.49 -15.66 0.19
N ASN A 474 9.03 -14.50 0.50
CA ASN A 474 8.37 -13.22 0.34
C ASN A 474 9.30 -12.22 -0.34
N GLY A 475 8.81 -11.02 -0.65
CA GLY A 475 9.64 -10.03 -1.30
C GLY A 475 9.09 -8.62 -1.23
N ALA A 476 9.92 -7.67 -1.65
CA ALA A 476 9.56 -6.28 -1.81
C ALA A 476 10.15 -5.74 -3.11
N VAL A 477 9.43 -4.79 -3.71
CA VAL A 477 9.85 -4.06 -4.90
C VAL A 477 9.59 -2.57 -4.68
N VAL A 478 10.57 -1.74 -5.01
CA VAL A 478 10.45 -0.28 -5.03
C VAL A 478 10.86 0.19 -6.41
N VAL A 479 9.99 0.92 -7.10
CA VAL A 479 10.28 1.53 -8.42
C VAL A 479 10.23 3.04 -8.30
N VAL A 480 11.25 3.70 -8.82
CA VAL A 480 11.43 5.16 -8.72
C VAL A 480 11.71 5.73 -10.10
N ALA A 481 11.15 6.90 -10.41
CA ALA A 481 11.62 7.78 -11.48
C ALA A 481 12.79 8.61 -10.94
N PRO A 482 14.05 8.25 -11.25
CA PRO A 482 15.18 8.73 -10.47
C PRO A 482 15.38 10.26 -10.58
N ALA A 483 15.12 10.87 -11.73
CA ALA A 483 15.29 12.31 -11.93
C ALA A 483 14.28 13.16 -11.14
N GLN A 484 13.05 12.67 -10.94
CA GLN A 484 11.98 13.36 -10.21
C GLN A 484 11.92 12.96 -8.73
N GLY A 485 12.52 11.83 -8.35
CA GLY A 485 12.36 11.24 -7.03
C GLY A 485 10.99 10.61 -6.80
N ASP A 486 10.15 10.50 -7.82
CA ASP A 486 8.80 9.96 -7.72
C ASP A 486 8.82 8.46 -7.52
N VAL A 487 8.21 7.98 -6.44
CA VAL A 487 8.01 6.55 -6.19
C VAL A 487 6.82 6.08 -7.05
N LEU A 488 7.10 5.33 -8.11
CA LEU A 488 6.10 4.89 -9.08
C LEU A 488 5.36 3.61 -8.66
N ALA A 489 6.05 2.74 -7.90
CA ALA A 489 5.47 1.51 -7.39
C ALA A 489 6.14 1.10 -6.08
N LEU A 490 5.35 0.47 -5.19
CA LEU A 490 5.84 -0.07 -3.94
C LEU A 490 5.06 -1.33 -3.58
N VAL A 491 5.76 -2.48 -3.63
CA VAL A 491 5.22 -3.80 -3.30
C VAL A 491 5.95 -4.32 -2.06
N SER A 492 5.22 -4.83 -1.09
CA SER A 492 5.81 -5.29 0.17
C SER A 492 5.51 -6.76 0.52
N ASN A 493 4.80 -7.46 -0.36
CA ASN A 493 4.36 -8.81 -0.07
C ASN A 493 4.12 -9.59 -1.38
N ARG A 494 4.33 -10.91 -1.35
CA ARG A 494 3.93 -11.84 -2.43
C ARG A 494 2.44 -11.70 -2.77
N ASP A 495 1.58 -11.54 -1.76
CA ASP A 495 0.19 -11.13 -1.92
C ASP A 495 0.08 -9.63 -1.64
N SER A 496 0.21 -8.83 -2.69
CA SER A 496 0.28 -7.36 -2.62
C SER A 496 -0.97 -6.70 -2.02
N ARG A 497 -2.12 -7.39 -2.08
CA ARG A 497 -3.40 -6.92 -1.52
C ARG A 497 -3.49 -7.08 0.01
N GLN A 498 -2.58 -7.83 0.61
CA GLN A 498 -2.57 -8.06 2.05
C GLN A 498 -1.92 -6.89 2.77
N ALA A 499 -2.70 -6.16 3.56
CA ALA A 499 -2.19 -5.15 4.48
C ALA A 499 -1.43 -5.82 5.65
N GLY A 500 -0.44 -5.12 6.20
CA GLY A 500 0.35 -5.59 7.35
C GLY A 500 1.76 -5.00 7.35
N PHE A 501 2.74 -5.77 7.78
CA PHE A 501 4.13 -5.35 7.83
C PHE A 501 4.66 -4.95 6.45
N ASN A 502 5.12 -3.70 6.32
CA ASN A 502 5.58 -3.13 5.07
C ASN A 502 7.07 -3.41 4.86
N ARG A 503 7.39 -4.53 4.17
CA ARG A 503 8.78 -4.95 3.96
C ARG A 503 9.60 -3.95 3.16
N ALA A 504 8.96 -3.20 2.28
CA ALA A 504 9.65 -2.19 1.49
C ALA A 504 10.16 -1.02 2.36
N LEU A 505 9.44 -0.67 3.43
CA LEU A 505 9.72 0.47 4.29
C LEU A 505 10.34 0.08 5.64
N ASP A 506 10.08 -1.14 6.14
CA ASP A 506 10.39 -1.51 7.52
C ASP A 506 11.33 -2.72 7.66
N ALA A 507 11.49 -3.57 6.63
CA ALA A 507 12.36 -4.73 6.71
C ALA A 507 13.83 -4.32 6.53
N GLN A 508 14.53 -4.13 7.64
CA GLN A 508 15.98 -3.91 7.66
C GLN A 508 16.68 -5.24 7.43
N ARG A 509 17.50 -5.30 6.38
CA ARG A 509 18.22 -6.51 5.97
C ARG A 509 19.63 -6.14 5.51
N PRO A 510 20.65 -6.99 5.79
CA PRO A 510 21.97 -6.77 5.24
C PRO A 510 21.92 -6.61 3.73
N MET A 511 22.43 -5.49 3.21
CA MET A 511 22.37 -5.20 1.77
C MET A 511 23.35 -6.05 0.94
N GLY A 512 24.31 -6.71 1.60
CA GLY A 512 25.30 -7.54 0.92
C GLY A 512 26.07 -6.77 -0.16
N SER A 513 26.37 -7.41 -1.27
CA SER A 513 27.14 -6.82 -2.35
C SER A 513 26.54 -5.57 -3.01
N LEU A 514 25.36 -5.09 -2.57
CA LEU A 514 24.85 -3.77 -2.98
C LEU A 514 25.68 -2.60 -2.41
N ALA A 515 26.54 -2.84 -1.42
CA ALA A 515 27.49 -1.85 -0.90
C ALA A 515 28.65 -1.55 -1.87
N LYS A 516 29.01 -2.49 -2.75
CA LYS A 516 30.23 -2.42 -3.58
C LYS A 516 30.30 -1.22 -4.56
N PRO A 517 29.19 -0.75 -5.17
CA PRO A 517 29.25 0.48 -5.96
C PRO A 517 29.74 1.69 -5.17
N ALA A 518 29.42 1.80 -3.87
CA ALA A 518 29.96 2.88 -3.03
C ALA A 518 31.48 2.75 -2.83
N VAL A 519 32.00 1.54 -2.70
CA VAL A 519 33.46 1.30 -2.63
C VAL A 519 34.14 1.71 -3.93
N ILE A 520 33.56 1.39 -5.09
CA ILE A 520 34.08 1.81 -6.40
C ILE A 520 34.03 3.33 -6.54
N LEU A 521 32.90 3.96 -6.18
CA LEU A 521 32.77 5.41 -6.24
C LEU A 521 33.83 6.10 -5.38
N SER A 522 34.00 5.66 -4.12
CA SER A 522 35.02 6.20 -3.21
C SER A 522 36.46 6.09 -3.77
N ALA A 523 36.73 5.04 -4.55
CA ALA A 523 38.01 4.86 -5.21
C ALA A 523 38.17 5.82 -6.41
N VAL A 524 37.18 5.89 -7.33
CA VAL A 524 37.28 6.74 -8.53
C VAL A 524 37.20 8.25 -8.23
N GLU A 525 36.74 8.63 -7.02
CA GLU A 525 36.85 9.99 -6.48
C GLU A 525 38.29 10.37 -6.10
N GLN A 526 39.25 9.44 -6.21
CA GLN A 526 40.68 9.64 -6.00
C GLN A 526 41.44 9.32 -7.32
N PRO A 527 41.28 10.11 -8.38
CA PRO A 527 41.74 9.75 -9.74
C PRO A 527 43.24 9.67 -9.87
N GLU A 528 44.00 10.30 -8.97
CA GLU A 528 45.48 10.22 -8.96
C GLU A 528 45.96 8.83 -8.51
N THR A 529 45.14 8.07 -7.82
CA THR A 529 45.50 6.76 -7.27
C THR A 529 44.76 5.62 -7.99
N TYR A 530 43.47 5.84 -8.36
CA TYR A 530 42.60 4.77 -8.84
C TYR A 530 41.93 5.13 -10.17
N SER A 531 41.83 4.14 -11.03
CA SER A 531 41.03 4.13 -12.24
C SER A 531 40.25 2.81 -12.32
N LEU A 532 39.26 2.70 -13.21
CA LEU A 532 38.56 1.42 -13.44
C LEU A 532 39.46 0.32 -14.00
N ALA A 533 40.63 0.65 -14.57
CA ALA A 533 41.63 -0.26 -15.06
C ALA A 533 42.68 -0.65 -13.99
N SER A 534 42.70 0.02 -12.82
CA SER A 534 43.62 -0.30 -11.73
C SER A 534 43.49 -1.76 -11.29
N LEU A 535 44.62 -2.47 -11.19
CA LEU A 535 44.66 -3.87 -10.81
C LEU A 535 44.48 -4.03 -9.31
N VAL A 536 43.51 -4.83 -8.89
CA VAL A 536 43.23 -5.16 -7.50
C VAL A 536 43.42 -6.66 -7.30
N GLU A 537 44.21 -7.05 -6.29
CA GLU A 537 44.49 -8.44 -5.97
C GLU A 537 43.27 -9.15 -5.37
N ASP A 538 42.80 -10.23 -6.00
CA ASP A 538 41.74 -11.10 -5.52
C ASP A 538 42.32 -12.33 -4.85
N GLY A 539 43.02 -12.14 -3.74
CA GLY A 539 43.63 -13.16 -2.90
C GLY A 539 43.17 -13.10 -1.45
N PRO A 540 43.49 -14.12 -0.64
CA PRO A 540 43.10 -14.16 0.76
C PRO A 540 43.50 -12.90 1.52
N ILE A 541 42.62 -12.40 2.37
CA ILE A 541 42.83 -11.22 3.21
C ILE A 541 42.35 -11.52 4.63
N GLN A 542 43.12 -11.08 5.63
CA GLN A 542 42.82 -11.22 7.04
C GLN A 542 43.00 -9.89 7.74
N VAL A 543 42.01 -9.45 8.48
CA VAL A 543 42.03 -8.20 9.25
C VAL A 543 41.76 -8.51 10.69
N LYS A 544 42.69 -8.12 11.56
CA LYS A 544 42.49 -8.21 13.03
C LYS A 544 41.57 -7.09 13.47
N LEU A 545 40.47 -7.45 14.13
CA LEU A 545 39.50 -6.50 14.67
C LEU A 545 39.89 -6.06 16.09
N PRO A 546 39.40 -4.89 16.57
CA PRO A 546 39.72 -4.37 17.91
C PRO A 546 39.35 -5.32 19.04
N ASN A 547 38.36 -6.20 18.84
CA ASN A 547 37.97 -7.22 19.81
C ASN A 547 38.86 -8.49 19.80
N GLY A 548 39.92 -8.50 19.01
CA GLY A 548 40.86 -9.61 18.88
C GLY A 548 40.44 -10.72 17.90
N SER A 549 39.24 -10.68 17.35
CA SER A 549 38.80 -11.61 16.30
C SER A 549 39.44 -11.26 14.94
N VAL A 550 39.49 -12.23 14.05
CA VAL A 550 39.98 -12.05 12.66
C VAL A 550 38.85 -12.09 11.70
N TRP A 551 38.66 -11.01 10.91
CA TRP A 551 37.77 -10.99 9.78
C TRP A 551 38.51 -11.47 8.52
N ALA A 552 38.03 -12.54 7.90
CA ALA A 552 38.64 -13.16 6.72
C ALA A 552 37.56 -13.50 5.68
N PRO A 553 37.16 -12.54 4.86
CA PRO A 553 36.09 -12.75 3.86
C PRO A 553 36.54 -13.72 2.76
N GLN A 554 35.58 -14.51 2.29
CA GLN A 554 35.81 -15.43 1.18
C GLN A 554 34.99 -14.98 -0.04
N ASN A 555 35.48 -15.29 -1.24
CA ASN A 555 34.71 -15.18 -2.45
C ASN A 555 33.59 -16.22 -2.48
N PHE A 556 32.51 -15.93 -3.20
CA PHE A 556 31.35 -16.83 -3.29
C PHE A 556 31.73 -18.23 -3.80
N ASP A 557 32.61 -18.31 -4.81
CA ASP A 557 33.14 -19.55 -5.40
C ASP A 557 34.31 -20.15 -4.62
N LYS A 558 34.72 -19.53 -3.52
CA LYS A 558 35.88 -19.91 -2.70
C LYS A 558 37.21 -19.94 -3.44
N LYS A 559 37.31 -19.28 -4.58
CA LYS A 559 38.50 -19.22 -5.43
C LYS A 559 39.06 -17.80 -5.47
N ALA A 560 40.37 -17.69 -5.49
CA ALA A 560 41.08 -16.46 -5.80
C ALA A 560 41.39 -16.43 -7.33
N LYS A 561 41.39 -15.24 -7.91
CA LYS A 561 41.65 -15.04 -9.35
C LYS A 561 42.92 -14.21 -9.61
N GLY A 562 43.66 -13.81 -8.57
CA GLY A 562 44.81 -12.92 -8.69
C GLY A 562 44.42 -11.49 -9.01
N ALA A 563 45.39 -10.74 -9.49
CA ALA A 563 45.17 -9.33 -9.87
C ALA A 563 44.21 -9.21 -11.04
N MET A 564 43.22 -8.33 -10.93
CA MET A 564 42.24 -8.05 -11.98
C MET A 564 41.84 -6.57 -11.98
N PRO A 565 41.35 -6.03 -13.12
CA PRO A 565 40.86 -4.66 -13.19
C PRO A 565 39.73 -4.38 -12.19
N MET A 566 39.70 -3.19 -11.62
CA MET A 566 38.71 -2.78 -10.62
C MET A 566 37.27 -2.91 -11.15
N VAL A 567 37.03 -2.66 -12.44
CA VAL A 567 35.72 -2.87 -13.05
C VAL A 567 35.28 -4.35 -12.96
N ASP A 568 36.18 -5.29 -13.15
CA ASP A 568 35.89 -6.72 -13.11
C ASP A 568 35.67 -7.20 -11.66
N VAL A 569 36.31 -6.55 -10.68
CA VAL A 569 36.03 -6.76 -9.26
C VAL A 569 34.54 -6.49 -8.97
N LEU A 570 33.98 -5.40 -9.51
CA LEU A 570 32.55 -5.08 -9.37
C LEU A 570 31.67 -6.01 -10.21
N ALA A 571 32.02 -6.24 -11.48
CA ALA A 571 31.23 -7.03 -12.42
C ALA A 571 31.06 -8.47 -11.93
N LEU A 572 32.14 -9.09 -11.47
CA LEU A 572 32.18 -10.44 -10.93
C LEU A 572 31.86 -10.49 -9.42
N SER A 573 31.64 -9.33 -8.80
CA SER A 573 31.29 -9.21 -7.37
C SER A 573 32.30 -9.88 -6.42
N ARG A 574 33.61 -9.71 -6.65
CA ARG A 574 34.70 -10.35 -5.85
C ARG A 574 34.75 -9.75 -4.45
N ASN A 575 34.63 -10.59 -3.42
CA ASN A 575 34.62 -10.12 -2.01
C ASN A 575 36.02 -9.72 -1.52
N GLN A 576 37.02 -10.58 -1.82
CA GLN A 576 38.38 -10.38 -1.33
C GLN A 576 39.03 -9.12 -1.93
N ALA A 577 38.90 -8.95 -3.24
CA ALA A 577 39.37 -7.74 -3.93
C ALA A 577 38.63 -6.47 -3.48
N THR A 578 37.28 -6.53 -3.30
CA THR A 578 36.52 -5.37 -2.79
C THR A 578 36.94 -5.01 -1.37
N ALA A 579 37.15 -6.01 -0.48
CA ALA A 579 37.59 -5.77 0.86
C ALA A 579 38.98 -5.08 0.89
N ARG A 580 39.90 -5.57 0.06
CA ARG A 580 41.24 -4.95 -0.07
C ARG A 580 41.14 -3.50 -0.56
N LEU A 581 40.45 -3.28 -1.68
CA LEU A 581 40.25 -1.95 -2.22
C LEU A 581 39.63 -0.99 -1.19
N GLY A 582 38.55 -1.38 -0.54
CA GLY A 582 37.88 -0.52 0.45
C GLY A 582 38.69 -0.24 1.71
N LEU A 583 39.60 -1.14 2.11
CA LEU A 583 40.55 -0.88 3.18
C LEU A 583 41.68 0.06 2.74
N ASP A 584 42.13 -0.05 1.51
CA ASP A 584 43.15 0.84 0.94
C ASP A 584 42.56 2.27 0.75
N VAL A 585 41.33 2.41 0.29
CA VAL A 585 40.58 3.68 0.16
C VAL A 585 40.30 4.33 1.52
N GLY A 586 40.01 3.53 2.54
CA GLY A 586 39.65 3.94 3.90
C GLY A 586 38.17 3.72 4.21
N LEU A 587 37.90 3.10 5.38
CA LEU A 587 36.53 2.80 5.81
C LEU A 587 35.67 4.03 6.06
N ASP A 588 36.28 5.10 6.56
CA ASP A 588 35.66 6.42 6.79
C ASP A 588 35.18 7.03 5.48
N LYS A 589 36.03 7.05 4.45
CA LYS A 589 35.66 7.55 3.11
C LYS A 589 34.51 6.76 2.50
N VAL A 590 34.57 5.43 2.56
CA VAL A 590 33.48 4.58 2.06
C VAL A 590 32.18 4.85 2.83
N ALA A 591 32.24 5.01 4.16
CA ALA A 591 31.09 5.35 4.98
C ALA A 591 30.53 6.74 4.64
N ASP A 592 31.39 7.72 4.40
CA ASP A 592 30.98 9.06 4.00
C ASP A 592 30.37 9.08 2.58
N THR A 593 30.92 8.33 1.63
CA THR A 593 30.30 8.13 0.30
C THR A 593 28.91 7.50 0.43
N MET A 594 28.71 6.51 1.32
CA MET A 594 27.38 5.94 1.56
C MET A 594 26.40 6.99 2.11
N LYS A 595 26.85 7.89 3.01
CA LYS A 595 26.02 9.00 3.51
C LYS A 595 25.68 9.99 2.40
N THR A 596 26.67 10.37 1.61
CA THR A 596 26.49 11.22 0.42
C THR A 596 25.46 10.64 -0.55
N LEU A 597 25.45 9.32 -0.73
CA LEU A 597 24.46 8.60 -1.51
C LEU A 597 23.09 8.49 -0.81
N GLY A 598 22.89 9.08 0.37
CA GLY A 598 21.59 9.15 1.05
C GLY A 598 21.35 8.15 2.17
N VAL A 599 22.36 7.41 2.63
CA VAL A 599 22.23 6.56 3.82
C VAL A 599 22.21 7.44 5.08
N THR A 600 21.07 7.49 5.75
CA THR A 600 20.88 8.32 6.96
C THR A 600 21.16 7.57 8.28
N ARG A 601 21.31 6.25 8.21
CA ARG A 601 21.62 5.42 9.38
C ARG A 601 23.04 5.62 9.88
N ASN A 602 23.26 5.34 11.16
CA ASN A 602 24.61 5.25 11.69
C ASN A 602 25.37 4.09 11.01
N ILE A 603 26.53 4.37 10.45
CA ILE A 603 27.40 3.39 9.77
C ILE A 603 28.55 3.04 10.70
N PRO A 604 28.58 1.84 11.29
CA PRO A 604 29.68 1.42 12.12
C PRO A 604 30.91 1.11 11.25
N LEU A 605 32.07 1.68 11.62
CA LEU A 605 33.33 1.54 10.85
C LEU A 605 33.98 0.16 11.06
N TYR A 606 33.30 -0.91 10.71
CA TYR A 606 33.86 -2.25 10.65
C TYR A 606 34.15 -2.64 9.20
N PRO A 607 35.22 -3.42 8.93
CA PRO A 607 35.54 -3.86 7.56
C PRO A 607 34.42 -4.58 6.82
N SER A 608 33.48 -5.18 7.54
CA SER A 608 32.33 -5.87 6.96
C SER A 608 31.33 -4.95 6.22
N ILE A 609 31.35 -3.61 6.47
CA ILE A 609 30.52 -2.67 5.72
C ILE A 609 30.84 -2.68 4.22
N LEU A 610 32.10 -2.94 3.87
CA LEU A 610 32.57 -3.05 2.48
C LEU A 610 31.84 -4.17 1.68
N LEU A 611 31.33 -5.17 2.40
CA LEU A 611 30.59 -6.29 1.84
C LEU A 611 29.10 -6.25 2.20
N GLY A 612 28.64 -5.13 2.79
CA GLY A 612 27.24 -4.82 3.02
C GLY A 612 26.61 -5.47 4.25
N SER A 613 27.37 -5.53 5.38
CA SER A 613 26.79 -5.89 6.68
C SER A 613 25.82 -4.84 7.22
N LEU A 614 25.79 -3.63 6.66
CA LEU A 614 24.81 -2.60 7.00
C LEU A 614 23.41 -3.05 6.58
N GLU A 615 22.47 -2.96 7.52
CA GLU A 615 21.07 -3.30 7.29
C GLU A 615 20.28 -2.10 6.80
N LEU A 616 19.70 -2.20 5.62
CA LEU A 616 18.84 -1.20 4.99
C LEU A 616 17.52 -1.81 4.57
N THR A 617 16.49 -0.98 4.49
CA THR A 617 15.23 -1.35 3.85
C THR A 617 15.35 -1.23 2.32
N PRO A 618 14.48 -1.90 1.53
CA PRO A 618 14.44 -1.71 0.07
C PRO A 618 14.27 -0.26 -0.36
N PHE A 619 13.53 0.54 0.40
CA PHE A 619 13.35 1.96 0.15
C PHE A 619 14.66 2.76 0.40
N GLU A 620 15.38 2.47 1.47
CA GLU A 620 16.67 3.10 1.74
C GLU A 620 17.73 2.71 0.71
N VAL A 621 17.70 1.47 0.21
CA VAL A 621 18.55 1.06 -0.93
C VAL A 621 18.19 1.85 -2.18
N ALA A 622 16.89 2.11 -2.44
CA ALA A 622 16.48 2.96 -3.56
C ALA A 622 16.98 4.41 -3.39
N MET A 623 16.97 4.96 -2.18
CA MET A 623 17.57 6.27 -1.89
C MET A 623 19.07 6.28 -2.20
N MET A 624 19.81 5.26 -1.77
CA MET A 624 21.26 5.12 -1.99
C MET A 624 21.62 4.98 -3.47
N TYR A 625 20.78 4.33 -4.28
CA TYR A 625 21.03 4.10 -5.70
C TYR A 625 20.53 5.23 -6.60
N GLN A 626 19.66 6.11 -6.10
CA GLN A 626 19.06 7.18 -6.88
C GLN A 626 20.11 8.16 -7.41
N PRO A 627 21.11 8.65 -6.63
CA PRO A 627 22.15 9.53 -7.17
C PRO A 627 23.04 8.84 -8.23
N LEU A 628 23.26 7.53 -8.09
CA LEU A 628 23.97 6.75 -9.12
C LEU A 628 23.16 6.69 -10.43
N ALA A 629 21.84 6.58 -10.33
CA ALA A 629 20.97 6.50 -11.52
C ALA A 629 20.86 7.84 -12.28
N THR A 630 21.06 8.96 -11.61
CA THR A 630 20.95 10.32 -12.18
C THR A 630 22.28 10.93 -12.61
N GLY A 631 23.39 10.19 -12.46
CA GLY A 631 24.71 10.71 -12.78
C GLY A 631 25.26 11.70 -11.76
N GLY A 632 24.89 11.53 -10.49
CA GLY A 632 25.44 12.29 -9.36
C GLY A 632 24.45 13.24 -8.67
N PHE A 633 23.21 13.35 -9.17
CA PHE A 633 22.21 14.25 -8.60
C PHE A 633 21.32 13.52 -7.61
N SER A 634 21.25 13.99 -6.37
CA SER A 634 20.34 13.51 -5.34
C SER A 634 18.98 14.20 -5.46
N THR A 635 17.92 13.43 -5.45
CA THR A 635 16.54 13.92 -5.43
C THR A 635 15.78 13.17 -4.33
N ARG A 636 15.09 13.92 -3.47
CA ARG A 636 14.33 13.31 -2.39
C ARG A 636 13.20 12.44 -2.93
N LEU A 637 13.13 11.19 -2.49
CA LEU A 637 12.03 10.30 -2.86
C LEU A 637 10.73 10.77 -2.24
N ARG A 638 9.68 10.82 -3.06
CA ARG A 638 8.34 11.29 -2.67
C ARG A 638 7.24 10.39 -3.24
N SER A 639 6.14 10.32 -2.53
CA SER A 639 4.91 9.66 -2.97
C SER A 639 3.79 10.64 -3.30
N ILE A 640 3.95 11.94 -2.99
CA ILE A 640 2.95 12.99 -3.16
C ILE A 640 3.61 14.17 -3.87
N PRO A 641 3.26 14.48 -5.11
CA PRO A 641 3.70 15.67 -5.80
C PRO A 641 2.88 16.90 -5.43
N ASP A 642 1.56 16.76 -5.23
CA ASP A 642 0.65 17.86 -4.90
C ASP A 642 -0.54 17.42 -4.04
N VAL A 643 -1.14 18.40 -3.35
CA VAL A 643 -2.36 18.26 -2.57
C VAL A 643 -3.29 19.40 -2.97
N LEU A 644 -4.53 19.06 -3.34
CA LEU A 644 -5.58 20.02 -3.70
C LEU A 644 -6.64 20.07 -2.57
N ASP A 645 -7.31 21.21 -2.44
CA ASP A 645 -8.49 21.34 -1.59
C ASP A 645 -9.72 20.64 -2.20
N LYS A 646 -10.86 20.69 -1.50
CA LYS A 646 -12.13 20.11 -1.98
C LYS A 646 -12.64 20.74 -3.29
N ASP A 647 -12.22 21.96 -3.61
CA ASP A 647 -12.61 22.71 -4.81
C ASP A 647 -11.61 22.52 -5.97
N GLY A 648 -10.58 21.68 -5.75
CA GLY A 648 -9.54 21.38 -6.75
C GLY A 648 -8.45 22.45 -6.85
N LYS A 649 -8.32 23.36 -5.88
CA LYS A 649 -7.23 24.35 -5.85
C LYS A 649 -6.00 23.78 -5.16
N PRO A 650 -4.80 24.02 -5.67
CA PRO A 650 -3.57 23.57 -5.03
C PRO A 650 -3.37 24.18 -3.63
N LEU A 651 -3.30 23.35 -2.61
CA LEU A 651 -2.91 23.73 -1.24
C LEU A 651 -1.40 23.67 -1.07
N ALA A 652 -0.77 22.63 -1.60
CA ALA A 652 0.66 22.47 -1.57
C ALA A 652 1.16 21.76 -2.82
N ARG A 653 2.27 22.22 -3.34
CA ARG A 653 3.07 21.52 -4.35
C ARG A 653 4.43 21.23 -3.75
N TYR A 654 4.91 20.02 -3.94
CA TYR A 654 6.26 19.60 -3.55
C TYR A 654 7.16 19.67 -4.77
N PRO A 655 7.89 20.78 -4.99
CA PRO A 655 8.77 20.89 -6.13
C PRO A 655 9.85 19.82 -6.07
N VAL A 656 10.36 19.43 -7.23
CA VAL A 656 11.53 18.58 -7.32
C VAL A 656 12.75 19.44 -6.91
N SER A 657 13.44 19.06 -5.83
CA SER A 657 14.72 19.62 -5.44
C SER A 657 15.80 18.62 -5.79
N THR A 658 16.80 19.06 -6.52
CA THR A 658 17.94 18.23 -6.91
C THR A 658 19.23 18.92 -6.45
N ASP A 659 20.08 18.16 -5.77
CA ASP A 659 21.40 18.60 -5.32
C ASP A 659 22.45 17.72 -6.00
N GLU A 660 23.49 18.32 -6.58
CA GLU A 660 24.65 17.56 -7.05
C GLU A 660 25.45 17.11 -5.82
N VAL A 661 25.49 15.79 -5.60
CA VAL A 661 26.17 15.18 -4.44
C VAL A 661 27.40 14.38 -4.85
N VAL A 662 27.50 14.01 -6.11
CA VAL A 662 28.67 13.34 -6.71
C VAL A 662 28.97 14.03 -8.03
N GLU A 663 30.24 14.34 -8.28
CA GLU A 663 30.69 14.93 -9.55
C GLU A 663 30.35 14.01 -10.73
N ALA A 664 30.02 14.60 -11.88
CA ALA A 664 29.56 13.87 -13.07
C ALA A 664 30.58 12.81 -13.56
N GLY A 665 31.90 13.06 -13.40
CA GLY A 665 32.95 12.12 -13.84
C GLY A 665 32.91 10.80 -13.04
N PRO A 666 33.14 10.83 -11.71
CA PRO A 666 33.08 9.66 -10.86
C PRO A 666 31.71 8.94 -10.94
N ALA A 667 30.60 9.68 -11.03
CA ALA A 667 29.28 9.13 -11.21
C ALA A 667 29.17 8.33 -12.52
N PHE A 668 29.64 8.88 -13.64
CA PHE A 668 29.66 8.22 -14.95
C PHE A 668 30.51 6.93 -14.91
N LEU A 669 31.72 7.00 -14.32
CA LEU A 669 32.61 5.83 -14.18
C LEU A 669 31.92 4.71 -13.39
N THR A 670 31.27 5.06 -12.27
CA THR A 670 30.56 4.11 -11.43
C THR A 670 29.35 3.50 -12.16
N GLN A 671 28.56 4.33 -12.87
CA GLN A 671 27.47 3.85 -13.73
C GLN A 671 27.98 2.87 -14.80
N TRP A 672 29.08 3.23 -15.48
CA TRP A 672 29.65 2.39 -16.52
C TRP A 672 30.14 1.04 -15.94
N ALA A 673 30.81 1.06 -14.79
CA ALA A 673 31.22 -0.17 -14.09
C ALA A 673 30.01 -1.04 -13.70
N MET A 674 28.89 -0.42 -13.28
CA MET A 674 27.66 -1.14 -12.99
C MET A 674 26.95 -1.65 -14.26
N GLN A 675 27.15 -1.04 -15.44
CA GLN A 675 26.70 -1.61 -16.71
C GLN A 675 27.43 -2.93 -17.01
N GLN A 676 28.76 -3.02 -16.71
CA GLN A 676 29.53 -4.25 -16.93
C GLN A 676 29.01 -5.43 -16.07
N VAL A 677 28.40 -5.15 -14.90
CA VAL A 677 27.71 -6.18 -14.10
C VAL A 677 26.59 -6.85 -14.89
N VAL A 678 25.89 -6.08 -15.74
CA VAL A 678 24.76 -6.57 -16.55
C VAL A 678 25.24 -7.13 -17.91
N GLU A 679 26.30 -6.57 -18.48
CA GLU A 679 26.81 -7.05 -19.78
C GLU A 679 27.62 -8.36 -19.63
N GLU A 680 28.54 -8.42 -18.70
CA GLU A 680 29.53 -9.50 -18.58
C GLU A 680 29.52 -10.19 -17.21
N GLY A 681 28.87 -9.56 -16.21
CA GLY A 681 28.98 -9.94 -14.81
C GLY A 681 27.84 -10.82 -14.26
N THR A 682 27.62 -10.69 -12.97
CA THR A 682 26.68 -11.50 -12.18
C THR A 682 25.21 -11.27 -12.56
N ALA A 683 24.89 -10.22 -13.30
CA ALA A 683 23.54 -9.90 -13.76
C ALA A 683 23.30 -10.14 -15.26
N ARG A 684 24.22 -10.80 -15.96
CA ARG A 684 24.11 -11.06 -17.42
C ARG A 684 22.80 -11.75 -17.83
N ALA A 685 22.23 -12.55 -16.95
CA ALA A 685 20.95 -13.23 -17.22
C ALA A 685 19.77 -12.25 -17.46
N ALA A 686 19.86 -10.99 -17.03
CA ALA A 686 18.82 -9.98 -17.30
C ALA A 686 18.67 -9.70 -18.81
N ARG A 687 19.73 -9.88 -19.60
CA ARG A 687 19.72 -9.65 -21.06
C ARG A 687 18.69 -10.48 -21.82
N ALA A 688 18.29 -11.64 -21.27
CA ALA A 688 17.26 -12.48 -21.87
C ALA A 688 15.85 -11.83 -21.87
N ALA A 689 15.61 -10.91 -20.96
CA ALA A 689 14.31 -10.25 -20.81
C ALA A 689 14.29 -8.78 -21.28
N LEU A 690 15.45 -8.23 -21.66
CA LEU A 690 15.58 -6.82 -22.04
C LEU A 690 16.02 -6.69 -23.51
N PRO A 691 15.63 -5.61 -24.20
CA PRO A 691 16.17 -5.30 -25.53
C PRO A 691 17.71 -5.29 -25.53
N SER A 692 18.32 -5.80 -26.58
CA SER A 692 19.78 -5.96 -26.67
C SER A 692 20.52 -4.61 -26.71
N ASP A 693 19.90 -3.58 -27.24
CA ASP A 693 20.41 -2.23 -27.36
C ASP A 693 20.19 -1.36 -26.11
N LEU A 694 19.32 -1.80 -25.20
CA LEU A 694 19.02 -1.06 -23.99
C LEU A 694 20.19 -1.10 -23.00
N LYS A 695 20.79 0.06 -22.69
CA LYS A 695 21.85 0.18 -21.70
C LYS A 695 21.26 0.42 -20.30
N VAL A 696 21.52 -0.53 -19.42
CA VAL A 696 21.09 -0.53 -18.01
C VAL A 696 22.26 -0.86 -17.11
N ALA A 697 22.21 -0.38 -15.88
CA ALA A 697 23.21 -0.65 -14.85
C ALA A 697 22.55 -1.32 -13.63
N GLY A 698 23.31 -2.09 -12.87
CA GLY A 698 22.75 -2.71 -11.68
C GLY A 698 23.77 -3.53 -10.89
N LYS A 699 23.34 -4.02 -9.74
CA LYS A 699 24.15 -4.85 -8.85
C LYS A 699 23.33 -5.94 -8.17
N THR A 700 23.83 -7.15 -8.14
CA THR A 700 23.31 -8.26 -7.34
C THR A 700 23.81 -8.15 -5.91
N GLY A 701 22.97 -8.49 -4.93
CA GLY A 701 23.31 -8.65 -3.55
C GLY A 701 22.86 -10.02 -3.03
N THR A 702 23.67 -10.62 -2.18
CA THR A 702 23.34 -11.85 -1.47
C THR A 702 23.93 -11.73 -0.08
N SER A 703 23.13 -11.90 0.98
CA SER A 703 23.64 -11.95 2.34
C SER A 703 24.17 -13.34 2.68
N ASP A 704 24.92 -13.41 3.78
CA ASP A 704 25.44 -14.66 4.30
C ASP A 704 24.33 -15.70 4.52
N ASP A 705 24.66 -16.97 4.37
CA ASP A 705 23.76 -18.11 4.50
C ASP A 705 22.55 -18.06 3.53
N PHE A 706 22.61 -17.29 2.43
CA PHE A 706 21.52 -17.18 1.45
C PHE A 706 20.19 -16.74 2.07
N ARG A 707 20.22 -15.83 3.04
CA ARG A 707 18.99 -15.33 3.71
C ARG A 707 18.27 -14.31 2.88
N ASP A 708 19.02 -13.39 2.26
CA ASP A 708 18.50 -12.26 1.48
C ASP A 708 19.10 -12.26 0.08
N ALA A 709 18.23 -12.14 -0.90
CA ALA A 709 18.55 -11.98 -2.31
C ALA A 709 18.13 -10.58 -2.75
N TRP A 710 19.06 -9.79 -3.27
CA TRP A 710 18.85 -8.42 -3.70
C TRP A 710 19.22 -8.19 -5.15
N PHE A 711 18.52 -7.28 -5.78
CA PHE A 711 18.97 -6.63 -7.00
C PHE A 711 18.53 -5.17 -6.99
N ALA A 712 19.47 -4.25 -7.21
CA ALA A 712 19.22 -2.86 -7.46
C ALA A 712 19.79 -2.49 -8.83
N GLY A 713 18.95 -1.96 -9.71
CA GLY A 713 19.36 -1.63 -11.07
C GLY A 713 18.46 -0.58 -11.71
N PHE A 714 18.98 0.10 -12.72
CA PHE A 714 18.35 1.25 -13.33
C PHE A 714 18.65 1.40 -14.83
N SER A 715 17.73 2.08 -15.49
CA SER A 715 17.85 2.69 -16.81
C SER A 715 17.88 4.22 -16.65
N ALA A 716 17.79 4.99 -17.72
CA ALA A 716 17.75 6.45 -17.61
C ALA A 716 16.48 6.99 -16.95
N ASN A 717 15.40 6.22 -16.94
CA ASN A 717 14.09 6.69 -16.45
C ASN A 717 13.44 5.83 -15.37
N HIS A 718 14.01 4.66 -15.03
CA HIS A 718 13.52 3.84 -13.93
C HIS A 718 14.67 3.26 -13.11
N LEU A 719 14.57 3.41 -11.81
CA LEU A 719 15.35 2.67 -10.81
C LEU A 719 14.41 1.67 -10.13
N ALA A 720 14.80 0.39 -10.09
CA ALA A 720 14.04 -0.60 -9.35
C ALA A 720 14.94 -1.38 -8.38
N VAL A 721 14.47 -1.54 -7.15
CA VAL A 721 15.11 -2.33 -6.10
C VAL A 721 14.20 -3.49 -5.76
N VAL A 722 14.75 -4.69 -5.80
CA VAL A 722 14.05 -5.94 -5.48
C VAL A 722 14.76 -6.64 -4.33
N TRP A 723 14.02 -7.03 -3.33
CA TRP A 723 14.43 -7.94 -2.25
C TRP A 723 13.55 -9.18 -2.26
N VAL A 724 14.16 -10.34 -2.09
CA VAL A 724 13.48 -11.62 -1.88
C VAL A 724 14.16 -12.35 -0.72
N GLY A 725 13.36 -12.83 0.23
CA GLY A 725 13.88 -13.52 1.41
C GLY A 725 12.75 -14.16 2.23
N ARG A 726 13.02 -14.38 3.51
CA ARG A 726 12.08 -14.97 4.47
C ARG A 726 11.89 -14.04 5.66
N ASP A 727 10.67 -13.96 6.19
CA ASP A 727 10.37 -13.14 7.37
C ASP A 727 11.05 -13.66 8.64
N ASP A 728 11.26 -14.97 8.73
CA ASP A 728 11.92 -15.61 9.87
C ASP A 728 13.47 -15.57 9.81
N ASN A 729 14.03 -14.81 8.85
CA ASN A 729 15.48 -14.63 8.62
C ASN A 729 16.29 -15.94 8.46
N LYS A 730 15.64 -17.02 8.04
CA LYS A 730 16.30 -18.29 7.74
C LYS A 730 16.79 -18.33 6.30
N ASN A 731 17.65 -19.32 6.02
CA ASN A 731 18.12 -19.58 4.66
C ASN A 731 16.95 -19.70 3.67
N ALA A 732 16.96 -18.84 2.66
CA ALA A 732 15.98 -18.81 1.58
C ALA A 732 16.39 -19.73 0.39
N GLY A 733 17.63 -20.13 0.32
CA GLY A 733 18.20 -20.99 -0.73
C GLY A 733 18.25 -20.32 -2.10
N ILE A 734 18.34 -19.00 -2.14
CA ILE A 734 18.40 -18.18 -3.35
C ILE A 734 19.51 -17.13 -3.24
N THR A 735 19.99 -16.69 -4.40
CA THR A 735 20.97 -15.61 -4.52
C THR A 735 20.33 -14.39 -5.19
N GLY A 736 21.03 -13.26 -5.21
CA GLY A 736 20.59 -12.10 -5.96
C GLY A 736 20.31 -12.41 -7.43
N SER A 737 21.17 -13.23 -8.07
CA SER A 737 21.00 -13.64 -9.48
C SER A 737 19.83 -14.59 -9.72
N SER A 738 19.47 -15.44 -8.75
CA SER A 738 18.41 -16.44 -8.91
C SER A 738 17.09 -16.06 -8.25
N GLY A 739 17.08 -15.10 -7.32
CA GLY A 739 15.90 -14.64 -6.58
C GLY A 739 15.40 -13.27 -7.02
N ALA A 740 16.22 -12.23 -6.91
CA ALA A 740 15.79 -10.85 -7.15
C ALA A 740 15.97 -10.41 -8.62
N LEU A 741 17.07 -10.78 -9.28
CA LEU A 741 17.34 -10.40 -10.66
C LEU A 741 16.24 -10.80 -11.66
N PRO A 742 15.66 -12.03 -11.61
CA PRO A 742 14.59 -12.39 -12.55
C PRO A 742 13.33 -11.55 -12.37
N VAL A 743 13.00 -11.16 -11.13
CA VAL A 743 11.88 -10.25 -10.83
C VAL A 743 12.13 -8.87 -11.44
N TRP A 744 13.33 -8.34 -11.22
CA TRP A 744 13.75 -7.05 -11.76
C TRP A 744 13.73 -7.05 -13.30
N ALA A 745 14.28 -8.06 -13.93
CA ALA A 745 14.37 -8.17 -15.40
C ALA A 745 12.98 -8.28 -16.05
N ASN A 746 12.08 -9.11 -15.49
CA ASN A 746 10.69 -9.20 -15.93
C ASN A 746 9.94 -7.88 -15.77
N LEU A 747 10.12 -7.21 -14.64
CA LEU A 747 9.51 -5.89 -14.38
C LEU A 747 10.01 -4.85 -15.38
N MET A 748 11.33 -4.70 -15.54
CA MET A 748 11.92 -3.67 -16.42
C MET A 748 11.56 -3.90 -17.89
N GLY A 749 11.39 -5.16 -18.31
CA GLY A 749 10.91 -5.51 -19.65
C GLY A 749 9.46 -5.10 -19.93
N LYS A 750 8.66 -4.84 -18.88
CA LYS A 750 7.27 -4.39 -18.98
C LYS A 750 7.09 -2.87 -18.88
N LEU A 751 8.15 -2.15 -18.50
CA LEU A 751 8.12 -0.68 -18.39
C LEU A 751 8.73 -0.03 -19.64
N PRO A 752 8.28 1.18 -20.00
CA PRO A 752 8.91 1.94 -21.09
C PRO A 752 10.31 2.40 -20.67
N GLN A 753 11.34 1.86 -21.29
CA GLN A 753 12.73 2.09 -20.90
C GLN A 753 13.43 3.08 -21.84
N ARG A 754 14.37 3.84 -21.28
CA ARG A 754 15.36 4.63 -22.03
C ARG A 754 16.76 4.21 -21.61
N SER A 755 17.64 4.06 -22.61
CA SER A 755 19.04 3.72 -22.38
C SER A 755 19.77 4.77 -21.56
N LEU A 756 20.66 4.32 -20.67
CA LEU A 756 21.65 5.19 -20.05
C LEU A 756 22.54 5.85 -21.12
N SER A 757 22.90 7.11 -20.89
CA SER A 757 23.83 7.82 -21.76
C SER A 757 25.17 7.10 -21.84
N GLN A 758 25.70 6.97 -23.04
CA GLN A 758 27.06 6.47 -23.28
C GLN A 758 28.04 7.59 -23.57
N ASN A 759 27.54 8.85 -23.58
CA ASN A 759 28.39 10.02 -23.79
C ASN A 759 29.02 10.40 -22.45
N PRO A 760 30.37 10.40 -22.35
CA PRO A 760 31.03 10.77 -21.13
C PRO A 760 30.93 12.30 -20.90
N PRO A 761 30.95 12.73 -19.63
CA PRO A 761 31.12 14.16 -19.33
C PRO A 761 32.51 14.67 -19.75
N PRO A 762 32.71 15.99 -19.87
CA PRO A 762 34.00 16.57 -20.37
C PRO A 762 35.24 16.15 -19.58
N SER A 763 35.09 15.76 -18.30
CA SER A 763 36.20 15.32 -17.44
C SER A 763 36.64 13.86 -17.70
N VAL A 764 35.93 13.12 -18.60
CA VAL A 764 36.14 11.69 -18.80
C VAL A 764 36.54 11.44 -20.27
N GLU A 765 37.61 10.69 -20.46
CA GLU A 765 38.11 10.28 -21.76
C GLU A 765 38.08 8.74 -21.90
N TRP A 766 37.96 8.23 -23.12
CA TRP A 766 38.05 6.82 -23.44
C TRP A 766 39.49 6.44 -23.77
N VAL A 767 40.09 5.56 -22.98
CA VAL A 767 41.48 5.15 -23.06
C VAL A 767 41.60 3.65 -23.28
N TRP A 768 42.48 3.24 -24.17
CA TRP A 768 42.82 1.82 -24.36
C TRP A 768 43.87 1.39 -23.33
N MET A 769 43.63 0.31 -22.59
CA MET A 769 44.49 -0.28 -21.59
C MET A 769 44.71 -1.75 -21.87
N ASN A 770 45.93 -2.24 -21.70
CA ASN A 770 46.24 -3.67 -21.77
C ASN A 770 45.93 -4.41 -20.46
N GLU A 771 46.14 -5.72 -20.42
CA GLU A 771 45.89 -6.55 -19.22
C GLU A 771 46.77 -6.18 -18.03
N ASP A 772 47.94 -5.58 -18.26
CA ASP A 772 48.88 -5.14 -17.23
C ASP A 772 48.50 -3.74 -16.65
N GLY A 773 47.39 -3.16 -17.09
CA GLY A 773 46.94 -1.81 -16.66
C GLY A 773 47.76 -0.66 -17.25
N ARG A 774 48.40 -0.88 -18.39
CA ARG A 774 49.17 0.15 -19.12
C ARG A 774 48.38 0.72 -20.29
N ARG A 775 48.56 2.00 -20.56
CA ARG A 775 47.92 2.67 -21.71
C ARG A 775 48.53 2.12 -23.01
N VAL A 776 47.71 1.88 -24.01
CA VAL A 776 48.09 1.46 -25.36
C VAL A 776 47.43 2.28 -26.43
N SER A 777 48.04 2.36 -27.63
CA SER A 777 47.62 3.31 -28.66
C SER A 777 46.36 2.91 -29.45
N ALA A 778 45.98 1.63 -29.47
CA ALA A 778 44.87 1.15 -30.30
C ALA A 778 44.32 -0.22 -29.84
N GLU A 779 43.16 -0.57 -30.37
CA GLU A 779 42.42 -1.82 -30.11
C GLU A 779 43.21 -3.11 -30.49
N GLY A 780 44.14 -3.05 -31.45
CA GLY A 780 44.88 -4.21 -31.92
C GLY A 780 46.09 -4.59 -31.05
N CYS A 781 46.27 -3.95 -29.91
CA CYS A 781 47.42 -4.14 -29.04
C CYS A 781 47.21 -5.17 -27.94
N GLY A 782 47.34 -6.45 -28.28
CA GLY A 782 47.10 -7.54 -27.32
C GLY A 782 45.63 -7.54 -26.92
N ASN A 783 45.29 -8.10 -25.74
CA ASN A 783 43.92 -8.08 -25.21
C ASN A 783 43.54 -6.72 -24.64
N ALA A 784 43.72 -5.59 -25.38
CA ALA A 784 43.39 -4.26 -24.93
C ALA A 784 41.86 -4.06 -24.80
N ARG A 785 41.49 -3.44 -23.71
CA ARG A 785 40.09 -3.05 -23.42
C ARG A 785 40.00 -1.53 -23.32
N ARG A 786 38.88 -0.95 -23.77
CA ARG A 786 38.65 0.50 -23.68
C ARG A 786 37.93 0.82 -22.36
N TYR A 787 38.49 1.75 -21.59
CA TYR A 787 37.98 2.22 -20.31
C TYR A 787 37.64 3.70 -20.34
N PRO A 788 36.52 4.14 -19.71
CA PRO A 788 36.37 5.56 -19.41
C PRO A 788 37.28 5.90 -18.23
N MET A 789 38.02 7.01 -18.29
CA MET A 789 38.97 7.43 -17.28
C MET A 789 38.87 8.93 -17.05
N LEU A 790 39.03 9.36 -15.81
CA LEU A 790 39.26 10.77 -15.50
C LEU A 790 40.63 11.21 -16.01
N ALA A 791 40.74 12.46 -16.50
CA ALA A 791 41.96 12.96 -17.07
C ALA A 791 43.19 12.78 -16.14
N ALA A 792 42.98 13.00 -14.82
CA ALA A 792 44.03 12.81 -13.79
C ALA A 792 44.43 11.35 -13.55
N SER A 793 43.63 10.37 -13.99
CA SER A 793 43.90 8.95 -13.84
C SER A 793 44.52 8.29 -15.09
N ILE A 794 44.73 9.06 -16.16
CA ILE A 794 45.28 8.53 -17.41
C ILE A 794 46.81 8.41 -17.26
N PRO A 795 47.39 7.20 -17.41
CA PRO A 795 48.83 7.02 -17.37
C PRO A 795 49.56 7.83 -18.48
N GLU A 796 50.67 8.46 -18.13
CA GLU A 796 51.49 9.22 -19.11
C GLU A 796 52.19 8.28 -20.12
N ASP A 797 52.62 7.12 -19.70
CA ASP A 797 53.31 6.15 -20.57
C ASP A 797 52.36 5.41 -21.50
N SER A 798 52.57 5.51 -22.79
CA SER A 798 51.90 4.64 -23.77
C SER A 798 52.92 3.57 -24.27
N ASP A 799 52.69 2.32 -23.94
CA ASP A 799 53.36 1.22 -24.64
C ASP A 799 52.90 1.23 -26.10
N GLY A 800 53.75 1.71 -27.00
CA GLY A 800 53.47 1.56 -28.43
C GLY A 800 53.32 0.05 -28.67
N CYS A 801 52.24 -0.37 -29.32
CA CYS A 801 52.14 -1.79 -29.74
C CYS A 801 53.37 -2.13 -30.52
N GLY A 802 54.20 -3.00 -30.00
CA GLY A 802 55.46 -3.35 -30.63
C GLY A 802 55.23 -3.84 -32.05
N THR A 803 55.39 -2.96 -32.99
CA THR A 803 55.58 -3.22 -34.44
C THR A 803 56.80 -4.09 -34.67
N VAL A 804 57.59 -4.40 -33.64
CA VAL A 804 58.85 -5.12 -33.74
C VAL A 804 58.70 -6.64 -33.84
N LYS A 805 57.59 -7.24 -33.50
CA LYS A 805 57.40 -8.70 -33.65
C LYS A 805 56.86 -9.15 -35.05
N GLN A 806 56.27 -8.27 -35.84
CA GLN A 806 55.81 -8.60 -37.19
C GLN A 806 56.88 -8.28 -38.29
N THR A 807 57.78 -7.30 -38.08
CA THR A 807 58.84 -6.98 -39.00
C THR A 807 59.93 -8.07 -39.06
N GLY A 808 60.09 -8.91 -38.04
CA GLY A 808 61.09 -9.97 -38.07
C GLY A 808 60.72 -11.19 -38.96
N LYS A 809 59.42 -11.42 -39.24
CA LYS A 809 58.99 -12.49 -40.14
C LYS A 809 58.85 -12.01 -41.60
N GLY A 810 58.48 -10.75 -41.81
CA GLY A 810 58.32 -10.15 -43.16
C GLY A 810 59.66 -9.91 -43.85
N ILE A 811 60.68 -9.46 -43.11
CA ILE A 811 62.02 -9.21 -43.67
C ILE A 811 62.76 -10.50 -44.03
N LYS A 812 62.58 -11.61 -43.27
CA LYS A 812 63.15 -12.91 -43.64
C LYS A 812 62.49 -13.54 -44.89
N GLY A 813 61.18 -13.26 -45.09
CA GLY A 813 60.49 -13.70 -46.32
C GLY A 813 60.88 -12.87 -47.58
N TRP A 814 61.13 -11.58 -47.41
CA TRP A 814 61.50 -10.70 -48.50
C TRP A 814 62.95 -10.98 -48.97
N PHE A 815 63.89 -11.22 -48.07
CA PHE A 815 65.27 -11.62 -48.44
C PHE A 815 65.39 -13.01 -49.06
N LYS A 816 64.42 -13.93 -48.83
CA LYS A 816 64.44 -15.28 -49.45
C LYS A 816 63.86 -15.27 -50.84
N GLY A 817 63.08 -14.29 -51.24
CA GLY A 817 62.55 -14.09 -52.60
C GLY A 817 63.48 -13.30 -53.53
N LEU A 818 64.64 -12.85 -53.08
CA LEU A 818 65.60 -12.05 -53.90
C LEU A 818 66.84 -12.87 -54.35
N PHE A 819 66.96 -14.13 -53.91
CA PHE A 819 68.06 -14.99 -54.16
C PHE A 819 67.63 -16.42 -54.62
N ASP A 820 66.35 -16.62 -55.04
CA ASP A 820 65.93 -17.75 -55.84
C ASP A 820 65.54 -17.24 -57.26
#